data_1a503b762f892e5d948e96f5c8a13fd3
#
_entry.id   1a503b762f892e5d948e96f5c8a13fd3
#
_cell.length_a   1.000
_cell.length_b   1.000
_cell.length_c   1.000
_cell.angle_alpha   90.00
_cell.angle_beta   90.00
_cell.angle_gamma   90.00
#
_symmetry.space_group_name_H-M   'P 1'
#
loop_
_entity.id
_entity.type
_entity.pdbx_description
1 polymer ?
#
loop_
_entity_poly.entity_id
_entity_poly.type
_entity_poly.pdbx_seq_one_letter_code
_entity_poly.pdbx_strand_id
1 'polypeptide(L)'
;MKKEIKGLTKEEVNERIKNNQINYLDEPKTKTVKEIIKTNTFTYFNFLNILLGSLVIISGLISGRILYSLKNSLFVGVIFTNTIISIVEEILAKKTIDKLNVINDTQIKVLRDGQIKKVKREELVLDDVCIYNIGNQVVTDSVVLDGTVEVNESFITGEEKVITKKINDELISGSFIISGKCIVRVKHIGKDNYISKISSEAKYIKKTNSIIYNSFDKMLKVLSILLIPIGVLFFINQLFITNNDIPSSIMSTVSALIGMIPEGLVLLTSSAMAVSVIRLRRFNVLVQDLYSIENLARVDVICLDKTGTITEGIMEVKNIIPYKKNTVENIKEILGNYITALEDPSPTFKSIENYVESKKDYEVIDTLNFSSIRKYSGVKFKNGTYFLGSPENLSNMDFEIIKEYQNDYRVLLLAKGKELNNIEDIIPIGFILIQDKIKENASVTLEYFKKQGVDIKIISGDNPNTVSKIASRAGIENIKSIDLSKINEEEIPKIIKEYNVLGRVKPSQKKLIINALKDDGHFVAMTGDGVNDCLALKTADCSIAMASGSEAAKNVSQFVLLDSKIDNLPKILKEGRRSINNIERSSSLLLSKTIFTILLILACVYLSTEYFFIPIHLTLITMFTIGIPSFILALEPNNELVKGNFLLKVFMKSIPSALTVVFNVIIIKLFEIHFNLDPDLCSTLTVFLTATTGFIFLNNICKPYNILRICLMAFLFIGFGYCAIYQYSFFNISYVNRDTILIFIVLFICSMYIFDKLKALTSYILKKTNNI
;
A
#
# COMPACT_ATOMS: atom_id res chain seq x y z
N MET A 1 -9.10 7.04 52.01
CA MET A 1 -7.69 6.70 51.89
C MET A 1 -7.40 6.17 50.47
N LYS A 2 -6.83 6.95 49.59
CA LYS A 2 -6.32 6.44 48.28
C LYS A 2 -5.21 5.45 48.59
N LYS A 3 -5.38 4.17 48.27
CA LYS A 3 -4.31 3.18 48.35
C LYS A 3 -3.17 3.66 47.45
N GLU A 4 -1.99 3.86 48.02
CA GLU A 4 -0.79 4.20 47.28
C GLU A 4 -0.50 3.05 46.31
N ILE A 5 -0.67 3.29 45.01
CA ILE A 5 -0.41 2.31 43.96
C ILE A 5 1.08 2.21 43.80
N LYS A 6 1.68 1.09 44.25
CA LYS A 6 3.11 0.79 44.09
C LYS A 6 3.33 -0.04 42.83
N GLY A 7 4.26 0.39 41.98
CA GLY A 7 4.75 -0.41 40.84
C GLY A 7 5.80 -1.45 41.28
N LEU A 8 6.16 -2.34 40.37
CA LEU A 8 7.21 -3.35 40.61
C LEU A 8 8.58 -2.70 40.81
N THR A 9 9.40 -3.30 41.68
CA THR A 9 10.82 -2.97 41.85
C THR A 9 11.63 -3.60 40.71
N LYS A 10 12.87 -3.11 40.52
CA LYS A 10 13.80 -3.67 39.53
C LYS A 10 14.13 -5.16 39.78
N GLU A 11 14.13 -5.55 41.04
CA GLU A 11 14.39 -6.94 41.45
C GLU A 11 13.21 -7.85 41.09
N GLU A 12 11.99 -7.43 41.38
CA GLU A 12 10.74 -8.13 41.00
C GLU A 12 10.61 -8.26 39.49
N VAL A 13 10.92 -7.21 38.72
CA VAL A 13 10.92 -7.28 37.25
C VAL A 13 11.93 -8.33 36.74
N ASN A 14 13.15 -8.36 37.28
CA ASN A 14 14.15 -9.34 36.90
C ASN A 14 13.74 -10.77 37.27
N GLU A 15 13.05 -10.95 38.38
CA GLU A 15 12.48 -12.25 38.78
C GLU A 15 11.41 -12.71 37.80
N ARG A 16 10.50 -11.83 37.38
CA ARG A 16 9.48 -12.13 36.36
C ARG A 16 10.12 -12.52 35.02
N ILE A 17 11.17 -11.81 34.59
CA ILE A 17 11.91 -12.13 33.36
C ILE A 17 12.56 -13.53 33.47
N LYS A 18 13.21 -13.86 34.58
CA LYS A 18 13.81 -15.19 34.81
C LYS A 18 12.79 -16.33 34.77
N ASN A 19 11.56 -16.05 35.25
CA ASN A 19 10.46 -17.00 35.26
C ASN A 19 9.67 -17.03 33.91
N ASN A 20 10.21 -16.46 32.85
CA ASN A 20 9.53 -16.32 31.53
C ASN A 20 8.17 -15.62 31.59
N GLN A 21 7.95 -14.75 32.57
CA GLN A 21 6.73 -13.96 32.74
C GLN A 21 6.87 -12.61 32.06
N ILE A 22 7.24 -12.62 30.77
CA ILE A 22 7.44 -11.45 29.92
C ILE A 22 6.47 -11.50 28.74
N ASN A 23 5.99 -10.35 28.27
CA ASN A 23 5.04 -10.24 27.17
C ASN A 23 5.71 -10.45 25.79
N TYR A 24 6.35 -11.60 25.63
CA TYR A 24 7.03 -11.97 24.39
C TYR A 24 6.10 -12.78 23.47
N LEU A 25 6.01 -12.37 22.21
CA LEU A 25 5.29 -13.08 21.14
C LEU A 25 6.29 -13.49 20.07
N ASP A 26 6.42 -14.77 19.83
CA ASP A 26 7.40 -15.39 18.90
C ASP A 26 7.10 -15.15 17.40
N GLU A 27 6.12 -14.32 17.06
CA GLU A 27 5.77 -14.12 15.66
C GLU A 27 6.58 -12.98 15.03
N PRO A 28 7.50 -13.26 14.08
CA PRO A 28 8.18 -12.22 13.33
C PRO A 28 7.16 -11.47 12.47
N LYS A 29 7.09 -10.16 12.62
CA LYS A 29 6.22 -9.26 11.82
C LYS A 29 6.54 -9.31 10.31
N THR A 30 7.71 -9.80 9.93
CA THR A 30 8.19 -9.91 8.54
C THR A 30 8.93 -11.21 8.35
N LYS A 31 9.01 -11.73 7.10
CA LYS A 31 9.78 -12.93 6.75
C LYS A 31 11.20 -12.82 7.29
N THR A 32 11.75 -13.90 7.82
CA THR A 32 13.17 -13.96 8.23
C THR A 32 14.08 -13.97 7.01
N VAL A 33 15.35 -13.56 7.17
CA VAL A 33 16.34 -13.62 6.08
C VAL A 33 16.50 -15.04 5.54
N LYS A 34 16.44 -16.05 6.42
CA LYS A 34 16.48 -17.47 6.00
C LYS A 34 15.28 -17.86 5.14
N GLU A 35 14.09 -17.39 5.48
CA GLU A 35 12.89 -17.61 4.67
C GLU A 35 12.97 -16.90 3.31
N ILE A 36 13.47 -15.67 3.28
CA ILE A 36 13.69 -14.94 2.02
C ILE A 36 14.65 -15.73 1.11
N ILE A 37 15.78 -16.17 1.62
CA ILE A 37 16.73 -16.99 0.85
C ILE A 37 16.05 -18.26 0.37
N LYS A 38 15.36 -18.99 1.25
CA LYS A 38 14.70 -20.27 0.93
C LYS A 38 13.61 -20.07 -0.15
N THR A 39 12.74 -19.08 -0.01
CA THR A 39 11.62 -18.86 -0.93
C THR A 39 12.07 -18.40 -2.30
N ASN A 40 13.18 -17.64 -2.42
CA ASN A 40 13.71 -17.19 -3.70
C ASN A 40 14.60 -18.24 -4.38
N THR A 41 15.29 -19.10 -3.62
CA THR A 41 16.18 -20.13 -4.18
C THR A 41 15.40 -21.38 -4.62
N PHE A 42 14.53 -21.89 -3.76
CA PHE A 42 13.78 -23.14 -4.02
C PHE A 42 12.43 -22.85 -4.70
N THR A 43 12.48 -22.26 -5.88
CA THR A 43 11.30 -22.09 -6.73
C THR A 43 11.17 -23.24 -7.74
N TYR A 44 9.94 -23.55 -8.17
CA TYR A 44 9.70 -24.54 -9.21
C TYR A 44 10.50 -24.24 -10.49
N PHE A 45 10.55 -22.98 -10.90
CA PHE A 45 11.27 -22.57 -12.12
C PHE A 45 12.79 -22.66 -11.99
N ASN A 46 13.38 -22.34 -10.83
CA ASN A 46 14.81 -22.52 -10.61
C ASN A 46 15.18 -24.01 -10.71
N PHE A 47 14.38 -24.88 -10.07
CA PHE A 47 14.58 -26.32 -10.16
C PHE A 47 14.48 -26.82 -11.61
N LEU A 48 13.45 -26.41 -12.35
CA LEU A 48 13.27 -26.77 -13.74
C LEU A 48 14.43 -26.29 -14.62
N ASN A 49 14.88 -25.06 -14.46
CA ASN A 49 15.99 -24.54 -15.25
C ASN A 49 17.32 -25.23 -14.92
N ILE A 50 17.56 -25.62 -13.68
CA ILE A 50 18.73 -26.44 -13.30
C ILE A 50 18.62 -27.81 -13.99
N LEU A 51 17.44 -28.42 -14.00
CA LEU A 51 17.20 -29.69 -14.69
C LEU A 51 17.49 -29.55 -16.20
N LEU A 52 16.93 -28.53 -16.86
CA LEU A 52 17.15 -28.26 -18.28
C LEU A 52 18.63 -28.00 -18.61
N GLY A 53 19.30 -27.21 -17.76
CA GLY A 53 20.75 -26.96 -17.91
C GLY A 53 21.59 -28.23 -17.75
N SER A 54 21.22 -29.09 -16.82
CA SER A 54 21.87 -30.41 -16.65
C SER A 54 21.69 -31.29 -17.87
N LEU A 55 20.49 -31.31 -18.47
CA LEU A 55 20.23 -32.04 -19.71
C LEU A 55 21.08 -31.54 -20.88
N VAL A 56 21.29 -30.22 -21.01
CA VAL A 56 22.17 -29.63 -22.03
C VAL A 56 23.62 -30.05 -21.81
N ILE A 57 24.10 -30.05 -20.59
CA ILE A 57 25.47 -30.47 -20.27
C ILE A 57 25.66 -31.98 -20.52
N ILE A 58 24.71 -32.82 -20.14
CA ILE A 58 24.72 -34.27 -20.40
C ILE A 58 24.71 -34.52 -21.90
N SER A 59 23.90 -33.81 -22.69
CA SER A 59 23.90 -33.88 -24.15
C SER A 59 25.26 -33.56 -24.73
N GLY A 60 25.98 -32.57 -24.20
CA GLY A 60 27.34 -32.22 -24.58
C GLY A 60 28.40 -33.29 -24.27
N LEU A 61 28.22 -33.96 -23.13
CA LEU A 61 29.08 -35.10 -22.75
C LEU A 61 28.91 -36.28 -23.72
N ILE A 62 27.66 -36.60 -24.07
CA ILE A 62 27.31 -37.69 -24.99
C ILE A 62 27.84 -37.39 -26.41
N SER A 63 27.69 -36.15 -26.89
CA SER A 63 28.11 -35.74 -28.21
C SER A 63 29.59 -35.37 -28.35
N GLY A 64 30.35 -35.35 -27.25
CA GLY A 64 31.74 -34.88 -27.22
C GLY A 64 31.92 -33.36 -27.42
N ARG A 65 30.84 -32.58 -27.39
CA ARG A 65 30.82 -31.12 -27.64
C ARG A 65 30.61 -30.30 -26.36
N ILE A 66 31.41 -30.56 -25.34
CA ILE A 66 31.24 -29.96 -23.98
C ILE A 66 31.23 -28.43 -24.03
N LEU A 67 32.17 -27.79 -24.77
CA LEU A 67 32.25 -26.34 -24.81
C LEU A 67 31.00 -25.71 -25.46
N TYR A 68 30.43 -26.34 -26.47
CA TYR A 68 29.19 -25.93 -27.12
C TYR A 68 28.02 -25.98 -26.15
N SER A 69 27.91 -27.06 -25.37
CA SER A 69 26.86 -27.23 -24.39
C SER A 69 26.99 -26.29 -23.16
N LEU A 70 28.22 -25.98 -22.75
CA LEU A 70 28.47 -24.97 -21.72
C LEU A 70 28.01 -23.56 -22.16
N LYS A 71 28.27 -23.18 -23.41
CA LYS A 71 27.73 -21.91 -23.96
C LYS A 71 26.21 -21.89 -23.95
N ASN A 72 25.57 -22.98 -24.34
CA ASN A 72 24.12 -23.10 -24.36
C ASN A 72 23.46 -23.26 -22.99
N SER A 73 24.24 -23.48 -21.91
CA SER A 73 23.76 -23.51 -20.53
C SER A 73 23.90 -22.15 -19.81
N LEU A 74 24.36 -21.09 -20.45
CA LEU A 74 24.52 -19.75 -19.86
C LEU A 74 23.24 -19.16 -19.27
N PHE A 75 22.06 -19.56 -19.75
CA PHE A 75 20.78 -19.16 -19.15
C PHE A 75 20.69 -19.53 -17.66
N VAL A 76 21.32 -20.61 -17.21
CA VAL A 76 21.38 -20.99 -15.78
C VAL A 76 22.14 -19.93 -14.96
N GLY A 77 23.21 -19.35 -15.54
CA GLY A 77 23.95 -18.25 -14.94
C GLY A 77 23.10 -16.98 -14.79
N VAL A 78 22.28 -16.68 -15.80
CA VAL A 78 21.32 -15.54 -15.74
C VAL A 78 20.31 -15.75 -14.63
N ILE A 79 19.76 -16.96 -14.48
CA ILE A 79 18.80 -17.29 -13.42
C ILE A 79 19.44 -17.17 -12.02
N PHE A 80 20.66 -17.66 -11.89
CA PHE A 80 21.42 -17.54 -10.63
C PHE A 80 21.62 -16.07 -10.25
N THR A 81 22.00 -15.23 -11.22
CA THR A 81 22.16 -13.78 -11.02
C THR A 81 20.82 -13.13 -10.65
N ASN A 82 19.73 -13.47 -11.33
CA ASN A 82 18.40 -12.98 -11.02
C ASN A 82 17.95 -13.38 -9.60
N THR A 83 18.25 -14.62 -9.18
CA THR A 83 17.93 -15.11 -7.83
C THR A 83 18.70 -14.32 -6.76
N ILE A 84 20.00 -14.03 -6.98
CA ILE A 84 20.80 -13.19 -6.08
C ILE A 84 20.23 -11.80 -5.97
N ILE A 85 19.90 -11.16 -7.09
CA ILE A 85 19.31 -9.82 -7.13
C ILE A 85 18.00 -9.81 -6.32
N SER A 86 17.13 -10.78 -6.55
CA SER A 86 15.85 -10.90 -5.82
C SER A 86 16.05 -11.00 -4.30
N ILE A 87 16.99 -11.84 -3.86
CA ILE A 87 17.31 -12.01 -2.44
C ILE A 87 17.83 -10.69 -1.83
N VAL A 88 18.76 -10.02 -2.52
CA VAL A 88 19.34 -8.77 -2.03
C VAL A 88 18.28 -7.67 -1.92
N GLU A 89 17.43 -7.52 -2.93
CA GLU A 89 16.36 -6.51 -2.95
C GLU A 89 15.30 -6.76 -1.86
N GLU A 90 14.86 -8.02 -1.69
CA GLU A 90 13.88 -8.37 -0.65
C GLU A 90 14.49 -8.17 0.76
N ILE A 91 15.78 -8.45 0.96
CA ILE A 91 16.49 -8.16 2.23
C ILE A 91 16.61 -6.65 2.46
N LEU A 92 16.90 -5.84 1.43
CA LEU A 92 16.96 -4.38 1.56
C LEU A 92 15.59 -3.78 1.87
N ALA A 93 14.55 -4.25 1.21
CA ALA A 93 13.17 -3.85 1.50
C ALA A 93 12.79 -4.22 2.95
N LYS A 94 13.06 -5.47 3.37
CA LYS A 94 12.85 -5.92 4.75
C LYS A 94 13.58 -5.01 5.75
N LYS A 95 14.88 -4.78 5.59
CA LYS A 95 15.64 -3.91 6.49
C LYS A 95 15.07 -2.50 6.58
N THR A 96 14.49 -2.01 5.48
CA THR A 96 13.85 -0.69 5.43
C THR A 96 12.56 -0.69 6.24
N ILE A 97 11.73 -1.71 6.08
CA ILE A 97 10.48 -1.88 6.83
C ILE A 97 10.77 -2.09 8.32
N ASP A 98 11.71 -2.98 8.67
CA ASP A 98 12.07 -3.27 10.06
C ASP A 98 12.59 -2.02 10.81
N LYS A 99 13.44 -1.20 10.15
CA LYS A 99 13.90 0.07 10.73
C LYS A 99 12.77 1.07 11.02
N LEU A 100 11.76 1.10 10.18
CA LEU A 100 10.62 2.00 10.35
C LEU A 100 9.65 1.49 11.40
N ASN A 101 9.50 0.17 11.52
CA ASN A 101 8.70 -0.45 12.59
C ASN A 101 9.28 -0.15 13.99
N VAL A 102 10.61 -0.14 14.13
CA VAL A 102 11.26 0.24 15.40
C VAL A 102 10.96 1.69 15.81
N ILE A 103 10.80 2.60 14.85
CA ILE A 103 10.45 4.01 15.12
C ILE A 103 8.98 4.13 15.59
N ASN A 104 8.12 3.21 15.17
CA ASN A 104 6.70 3.16 15.53
C ASN A 104 6.39 2.20 16.70
N ASP A 105 7.40 1.61 17.35
CA ASP A 105 7.18 0.72 18.48
C ASP A 105 6.45 1.45 19.62
N THR A 106 5.29 0.93 19.96
CA THR A 106 4.42 1.44 21.02
C THR A 106 5.17 1.40 22.35
N GLN A 107 5.49 2.58 22.89
CA GLN A 107 6.06 2.70 24.22
C GLN A 107 4.95 2.85 25.26
N ILE A 108 4.94 1.96 26.22
CA ILE A 108 3.93 1.94 27.29
C ILE A 108 4.52 2.58 28.55
N LYS A 109 3.73 3.47 29.15
CA LYS A 109 4.09 4.07 30.44
C LYS A 109 3.81 3.07 31.55
N VAL A 110 4.84 2.68 32.29
CA VAL A 110 4.75 1.80 33.44
C VAL A 110 5.27 2.49 34.70
N LEU A 111 4.69 2.16 35.82
CA LEU A 111 5.17 2.60 37.12
C LEU A 111 6.11 1.50 37.65
N ARG A 112 7.43 1.76 37.75
CA ARG A 112 8.44 0.86 38.30
C ARG A 112 9.35 1.66 39.22
N ASP A 113 9.75 1.12 40.36
CA ASP A 113 10.56 1.80 41.38
C ASP A 113 9.97 3.15 41.84
N GLY A 114 8.65 3.30 41.86
CA GLY A 114 7.97 4.56 42.16
C GLY A 114 8.09 5.64 41.09
N GLN A 115 8.66 5.36 39.92
CA GLN A 115 8.85 6.28 38.82
C GLN A 115 8.13 5.80 37.56
N ILE A 116 7.61 6.76 36.76
CA ILE A 116 7.00 6.47 35.48
C ILE A 116 8.12 6.28 34.44
N LYS A 117 8.23 5.06 33.90
CA LYS A 117 9.18 4.67 32.87
C LYS A 117 8.43 4.32 31.59
N LYS A 118 9.06 4.52 30.44
CA LYS A 118 8.55 4.05 29.14
C LYS A 118 9.27 2.77 28.78
N VAL A 119 8.49 1.71 28.55
CA VAL A 119 9.00 0.38 28.15
C VAL A 119 8.36 -0.05 26.83
N LYS A 120 9.02 -0.94 26.10
CA LYS A 120 8.45 -1.54 24.90
C LYS A 120 7.41 -2.59 25.28
N ARG A 121 6.53 -2.91 24.32
CA ARG A 121 5.50 -3.95 24.47
C ARG A 121 6.08 -5.29 24.93
N GLU A 122 7.21 -5.67 24.37
CA GLU A 122 7.89 -6.94 24.67
C GLU A 122 8.60 -6.95 26.04
N GLU A 123 8.80 -5.78 26.64
CA GLU A 123 9.46 -5.61 27.96
C GLU A 123 8.47 -5.59 29.14
N LEU A 124 7.16 -5.67 28.85
CA LEU A 124 6.15 -5.78 29.88
C LEU A 124 6.23 -7.14 30.58
N VAL A 125 6.08 -7.14 31.89
CA VAL A 125 6.03 -8.35 32.71
C VAL A 125 4.69 -8.50 33.42
N LEU A 126 4.41 -9.69 33.91
CA LEU A 126 3.21 -9.95 34.71
C LEU A 126 3.19 -9.05 35.95
N ASP A 127 2.03 -8.56 36.35
CA ASP A 127 1.80 -7.61 37.43
C ASP A 127 2.36 -6.19 37.25
N ASP A 128 2.94 -5.83 36.08
CA ASP A 128 3.33 -4.46 35.80
C ASP A 128 2.14 -3.51 35.96
N VAL A 129 2.41 -2.32 36.47
CA VAL A 129 1.42 -1.26 36.59
C VAL A 129 1.55 -0.31 35.42
N CYS A 130 0.58 -0.34 34.49
CA CYS A 130 0.56 0.48 33.28
C CYS A 130 -0.37 1.69 33.43
N ILE A 131 -0.05 2.77 32.71
CA ILE A 131 -0.85 3.98 32.65
C ILE A 131 -1.33 4.17 31.21
N TYR A 132 -2.64 4.09 30.99
CA TYR A 132 -3.27 4.32 29.69
C TYR A 132 -4.02 5.64 29.67
N ASN A 133 -3.90 6.34 28.54
CA ASN A 133 -4.60 7.59 28.25
C ASN A 133 -5.42 7.43 26.96
N ILE A 134 -6.25 8.43 26.65
CA ILE A 134 -6.99 8.52 25.40
C ILE A 134 -6.09 8.26 24.18
N GLY A 135 -6.57 7.43 23.24
CA GLY A 135 -5.84 7.05 22.02
C GLY A 135 -4.86 5.89 22.18
N ASN A 136 -4.56 5.42 23.41
CA ASN A 136 -3.69 4.26 23.61
C ASN A 136 -4.41 2.95 23.29
N GLN A 137 -3.65 2.00 22.77
CA GLN A 137 -4.07 0.61 22.66
C GLN A 137 -3.70 -0.16 23.94
N VAL A 138 -4.64 -0.92 24.47
CA VAL A 138 -4.40 -1.86 25.56
C VAL A 138 -3.58 -3.04 25.03
N VAL A 139 -2.37 -3.22 25.53
CA VAL A 139 -1.40 -4.16 24.98
C VAL A 139 -1.52 -5.55 25.60
N THR A 140 -1.93 -5.59 26.86
CA THR A 140 -2.05 -6.82 27.67
C THR A 140 -3.39 -6.81 28.39
N ASP A 141 -3.97 -7.99 28.63
CA ASP A 141 -5.13 -8.09 29.48
C ASP A 141 -4.78 -7.58 30.88
N SER A 142 -5.55 -6.62 31.38
CA SER A 142 -5.20 -5.86 32.58
C SER A 142 -6.46 -5.55 33.41
N VAL A 143 -6.27 -5.28 34.71
CA VAL A 143 -7.35 -4.90 35.60
C VAL A 143 -7.18 -3.43 36.01
N VAL A 144 -8.25 -2.65 35.97
CA VAL A 144 -8.26 -1.24 36.37
C VAL A 144 -8.05 -1.10 37.88
N LEU A 145 -7.01 -0.38 38.28
CA LEU A 145 -6.68 -0.09 39.69
C LEU A 145 -7.23 1.28 40.13
N ASP A 146 -7.20 2.26 39.23
CA ASP A 146 -7.66 3.63 39.46
C ASP A 146 -8.12 4.29 38.16
N GLY A 147 -9.07 5.19 38.24
CA GLY A 147 -9.61 5.92 37.09
C GLY A 147 -10.85 5.25 36.49
N THR A 148 -11.41 5.94 35.48
CA THR A 148 -12.53 5.45 34.66
C THR A 148 -12.25 5.77 33.23
N VAL A 149 -12.44 4.80 32.33
CA VAL A 149 -12.18 4.95 30.91
C VAL A 149 -13.34 4.40 30.08
N GLU A 150 -13.54 5.01 28.93
CA GLU A 150 -14.40 4.47 27.88
C GLU A 150 -13.51 3.76 26.85
N VAL A 151 -13.83 2.50 26.56
CA VAL A 151 -13.03 1.66 25.65
C VAL A 151 -13.86 1.18 24.46
N ASN A 152 -13.20 1.03 23.33
CA ASN A 152 -13.73 0.38 22.14
C ASN A 152 -13.13 -1.03 22.03
N GLU A 153 -13.97 -2.04 22.13
CA GLU A 153 -13.61 -3.46 22.01
C GLU A 153 -14.02 -4.05 20.64
N SER A 154 -14.49 -3.24 19.70
CA SER A 154 -15.04 -3.69 18.40
C SER A 154 -14.05 -4.49 17.56
N PHE A 155 -12.76 -4.25 17.72
CA PHE A 155 -11.69 -5.01 17.05
C PHE A 155 -11.63 -6.48 17.49
N ILE A 156 -12.14 -6.76 18.70
CA ILE A 156 -12.03 -8.07 19.34
C ILE A 156 -13.38 -8.76 19.28
N THR A 157 -14.43 -8.05 19.66
CA THR A 157 -15.79 -8.60 19.79
C THR A 157 -16.62 -8.48 18.51
N GLY A 158 -16.23 -7.58 17.59
CA GLY A 158 -17.04 -7.22 16.43
C GLY A 158 -18.21 -6.27 16.73
N GLU A 159 -18.50 -5.99 18.02
CA GLU A 159 -19.57 -5.11 18.44
C GLU A 159 -19.06 -3.66 18.61
N GLU A 160 -19.72 -2.69 17.99
CA GLU A 160 -19.31 -1.27 17.99
C GLU A 160 -19.74 -0.51 19.26
N LYS A 161 -19.94 -1.20 20.37
CA LYS A 161 -20.39 -0.58 21.62
C LYS A 161 -19.21 -0.04 22.42
N VAL A 162 -19.27 1.24 22.77
CA VAL A 162 -18.35 1.85 23.73
C VAL A 162 -18.72 1.36 25.13
N ILE A 163 -17.74 0.80 25.85
CA ILE A 163 -17.92 0.22 27.18
C ILE A 163 -17.17 1.08 28.19
N THR A 164 -17.87 1.49 29.25
CA THR A 164 -17.26 2.20 30.38
C THR A 164 -16.68 1.19 31.35
N LYS A 165 -15.35 1.26 31.58
CA LYS A 165 -14.64 0.42 32.56
C LYS A 165 -14.28 1.25 33.80
N LYS A 166 -14.56 0.69 34.94
CA LYS A 166 -14.32 1.26 36.29
C LYS A 166 -13.29 0.44 37.04
N ILE A 167 -12.98 0.84 38.26
CA ILE A 167 -12.07 0.10 39.16
C ILE A 167 -12.51 -1.34 39.31
N ASN A 168 -11.60 -2.27 39.21
CA ASN A 168 -11.71 -3.74 39.18
C ASN A 168 -12.32 -4.33 37.90
N ASP A 169 -12.69 -3.52 36.90
CA ASP A 169 -13.08 -4.05 35.59
C ASP A 169 -11.84 -4.50 34.78
N GLU A 170 -12.03 -5.48 33.92
CA GLU A 170 -10.98 -6.03 33.08
C GLU A 170 -10.93 -5.26 31.75
N LEU A 171 -9.72 -4.83 31.38
CA LEU A 171 -9.37 -4.30 30.07
C LEU A 171 -8.78 -5.42 29.22
N ILE A 172 -9.37 -5.66 28.08
CA ILE A 172 -8.96 -6.73 27.16
C ILE A 172 -7.87 -6.21 26.21
N SER A 173 -6.79 -7.00 26.02
CA SER A 173 -5.73 -6.69 25.06
C SER A 173 -6.29 -6.50 23.64
N GLY A 174 -5.84 -5.46 22.95
CA GLY A 174 -6.35 -5.07 21.64
C GLY A 174 -7.48 -4.04 21.64
N SER A 175 -8.11 -3.75 22.80
CA SER A 175 -9.07 -2.65 22.93
C SER A 175 -8.38 -1.28 22.91
N PHE A 176 -9.14 -0.21 22.65
CA PHE A 176 -8.63 1.16 22.56
C PHE A 176 -9.33 2.09 23.54
N ILE A 177 -8.53 2.95 24.19
CA ILE A 177 -9.06 3.98 25.09
C ILE A 177 -9.61 5.14 24.25
N ILE A 178 -10.92 5.38 24.34
CA ILE A 178 -11.62 6.48 23.64
C ILE A 178 -11.65 7.74 24.49
N SER A 179 -11.85 7.59 25.80
CA SER A 179 -12.00 8.71 26.74
C SER A 179 -11.48 8.33 28.12
N GLY A 180 -10.95 9.31 28.85
CA GLY A 180 -10.46 9.14 30.21
C GLY A 180 -9.00 8.71 30.32
N LYS A 181 -8.59 8.40 31.57
CA LYS A 181 -7.26 7.92 31.96
C LYS A 181 -7.41 6.86 33.04
N CYS A 182 -6.66 5.79 32.98
CA CYS A 182 -6.64 4.75 33.99
C CYS A 182 -5.24 4.25 34.33
N ILE A 183 -5.11 3.72 35.52
CA ILE A 183 -3.96 2.95 35.99
C ILE A 183 -4.42 1.50 36.10
N VAL A 184 -3.68 0.58 35.49
CA VAL A 184 -4.06 -0.82 35.38
C VAL A 184 -2.92 -1.73 35.82
N ARG A 185 -3.22 -2.95 36.26
CA ARG A 185 -2.26 -4.02 36.51
C ARG A 185 -2.38 -5.09 35.45
N VAL A 186 -1.25 -5.48 34.85
CA VAL A 186 -1.15 -6.56 33.87
C VAL A 186 -1.58 -7.89 34.52
N LYS A 187 -2.57 -8.57 33.90
CA LYS A 187 -3.13 -9.84 34.37
C LYS A 187 -2.66 -11.02 33.52
N HIS A 188 -2.58 -10.87 32.20
CA HIS A 188 -2.10 -11.87 31.27
C HIS A 188 -1.04 -11.28 30.36
N ILE A 189 -0.10 -12.13 29.87
CA ILE A 189 1.01 -11.74 29.01
C ILE A 189 1.21 -12.74 27.87
N GLY A 190 1.85 -12.33 26.79
CA GLY A 190 2.24 -13.19 25.67
C GLY A 190 1.06 -13.96 25.07
N LYS A 191 1.15 -15.29 25.03
CA LYS A 191 0.13 -16.18 24.45
C LYS A 191 -1.16 -16.25 25.27
N ASP A 192 -1.11 -15.86 26.54
CA ASP A 192 -2.27 -15.90 27.44
C ASP A 192 -3.17 -14.69 27.30
N ASN A 193 -2.74 -13.64 26.60
CA ASN A 193 -3.59 -12.51 26.26
C ASN A 193 -4.79 -12.95 25.39
N TYR A 194 -5.93 -12.34 25.61
CA TYR A 194 -7.18 -12.63 24.90
C TYR A 194 -7.03 -12.51 23.38
N ILE A 195 -6.37 -11.43 22.90
CA ILE A 195 -6.11 -11.23 21.48
C ILE A 195 -5.21 -12.32 20.89
N SER A 196 -4.26 -12.82 21.66
CA SER A 196 -3.34 -13.88 21.22
C SER A 196 -4.05 -15.23 21.10
N LYS A 197 -4.99 -15.53 21.98
CA LYS A 197 -5.82 -16.74 21.93
C LYS A 197 -6.71 -16.71 20.68
N ILE A 198 -7.40 -15.59 20.41
CA ILE A 198 -8.21 -15.44 19.19
C ILE A 198 -7.36 -15.49 17.93
N SER A 199 -6.19 -14.85 17.91
CA SER A 199 -5.32 -14.85 16.72
C SER A 199 -4.67 -16.20 16.43
N SER A 200 -4.51 -17.05 17.42
CA SER A 200 -4.05 -18.43 17.23
C SER A 200 -5.12 -19.35 16.63
N GLU A 201 -6.38 -19.09 16.92
CA GLU A 201 -7.55 -19.78 16.35
C GLU A 201 -7.95 -19.20 14.98
N ALA A 202 -7.81 -17.88 14.82
CA ALA A 202 -8.04 -17.16 13.58
C ALA A 202 -6.73 -16.60 13.04
N LYS A 203 -6.00 -17.37 12.23
CA LYS A 203 -4.87 -16.88 11.40
C LYS A 203 -5.34 -15.85 10.36
N TYR A 204 -6.01 -14.79 10.80
CA TYR A 204 -6.44 -13.68 9.96
C TYR A 204 -5.53 -12.47 10.12
N ILE A 205 -4.27 -12.61 9.74
CA ILE A 205 -3.60 -11.49 9.09
C ILE A 205 -4.23 -11.45 7.69
N LYS A 206 -5.02 -10.42 7.40
CA LYS A 206 -5.51 -10.17 6.04
C LYS A 206 -4.27 -10.00 5.16
N LYS A 207 -3.82 -11.08 4.51
CA LYS A 207 -2.81 -10.97 3.44
C LYS A 207 -3.39 -9.98 2.46
N THR A 208 -2.72 -8.87 2.23
CA THR A 208 -3.09 -7.94 1.18
C THR A 208 -3.15 -8.72 -0.10
N ASN A 209 -4.34 -8.85 -0.68
CA ASN A 209 -4.52 -9.57 -1.93
C ASN A 209 -3.96 -8.69 -3.06
N SER A 210 -2.72 -8.93 -3.46
CA SER A 210 -2.19 -8.36 -4.69
C SER A 210 -2.87 -9.03 -5.88
N ILE A 211 -3.60 -8.25 -6.67
CA ILE A 211 -4.25 -8.71 -7.90
C ILE A 211 -3.16 -9.13 -8.91
N ILE A 212 -2.07 -8.37 -8.99
CA ILE A 212 -0.94 -8.64 -9.88
C ILE A 212 -0.25 -9.93 -9.51
N TYR A 213 0.10 -10.10 -8.21
CA TYR A 213 0.75 -11.32 -7.74
C TYR A 213 -0.13 -12.56 -7.97
N ASN A 214 -1.42 -12.49 -7.62
CA ASN A 214 -2.35 -13.58 -7.84
C ASN A 214 -2.55 -13.89 -9.34
N SER A 215 -2.52 -12.86 -10.18
CA SER A 215 -2.63 -12.99 -11.62
C SER A 215 -1.41 -13.70 -12.21
N PHE A 216 -0.22 -13.32 -11.77
CA PHE A 216 1.01 -13.98 -12.17
C PHE A 216 1.10 -15.41 -11.63
N ASP A 217 0.73 -15.64 -10.39
CA ASP A 217 0.70 -16.99 -9.81
C ASP A 217 -0.21 -17.94 -10.59
N LYS A 218 -1.41 -17.47 -10.97
CA LYS A 218 -2.32 -18.24 -11.84
C LYS A 218 -1.71 -18.52 -13.20
N MET A 219 -1.14 -17.50 -13.85
CA MET A 219 -0.50 -17.65 -15.15
C MET A 219 0.69 -18.61 -15.09
N LEU A 220 1.55 -18.47 -14.08
CA LEU A 220 2.71 -19.34 -13.89
C LEU A 220 2.27 -20.80 -13.59
N LYS A 221 1.22 -21.02 -12.82
CA LYS A 221 0.65 -22.37 -12.60
C LYS A 221 0.16 -23.00 -13.89
N VAL A 222 -0.55 -22.25 -14.73
CA VAL A 222 -1.01 -22.75 -16.04
C VAL A 222 0.17 -23.10 -16.93
N LEU A 223 1.17 -22.20 -17.02
CA LEU A 223 2.38 -22.45 -17.81
C LEU A 223 3.16 -23.66 -17.28
N SER A 224 3.28 -23.83 -15.97
CA SER A 224 3.95 -24.98 -15.34
C SER A 224 3.29 -26.31 -15.68
N ILE A 225 1.95 -26.34 -15.70
CA ILE A 225 1.18 -27.52 -16.07
C ILE A 225 1.36 -27.84 -17.56
N LEU A 226 1.34 -26.84 -18.43
CA LEU A 226 1.48 -27.00 -19.88
C LEU A 226 2.91 -27.37 -20.31
N LEU A 227 3.92 -26.95 -19.57
CA LEU A 227 5.32 -27.11 -19.94
C LEU A 227 5.76 -28.57 -20.04
N ILE A 228 5.32 -29.43 -19.10
CA ILE A 228 5.70 -30.84 -19.06
C ILE A 228 5.11 -31.60 -20.27
N PRO A 229 3.79 -31.60 -20.53
CA PRO A 229 3.23 -32.32 -21.69
C PRO A 229 3.73 -31.78 -23.04
N ILE A 230 3.87 -30.44 -23.18
CA ILE A 230 4.41 -29.84 -24.39
C ILE A 230 5.87 -30.27 -24.61
N GLY A 231 6.68 -30.26 -23.54
CA GLY A 231 8.09 -30.70 -23.61
C GLY A 231 8.23 -32.17 -24.02
N VAL A 232 7.45 -33.04 -23.43
CA VAL A 232 7.45 -34.49 -23.78
C VAL A 232 6.99 -34.71 -25.21
N LEU A 233 5.88 -34.08 -25.61
CA LEU A 233 5.36 -34.19 -26.97
C LEU A 233 6.36 -33.66 -28.01
N PHE A 234 7.00 -32.53 -27.71
CA PHE A 234 8.00 -31.91 -28.58
C PHE A 234 9.27 -32.78 -28.66
N PHE A 235 9.75 -33.31 -27.54
CA PHE A 235 10.89 -34.24 -27.54
C PHE A 235 10.62 -35.52 -28.38
N ILE A 236 9.45 -36.12 -28.24
CA ILE A 236 9.05 -37.26 -29.05
C ILE A 236 8.98 -36.90 -30.54
N ASN A 237 8.43 -35.73 -30.88
CA ASN A 237 8.39 -35.21 -32.24
C ASN A 237 9.81 -35.08 -32.82
N GLN A 238 10.75 -34.48 -32.05
CA GLN A 238 12.12 -34.27 -32.48
C GLN A 238 12.86 -35.62 -32.70
N LEU A 239 12.64 -36.59 -31.82
CA LEU A 239 13.35 -37.88 -31.89
C LEU A 239 12.82 -38.78 -32.96
N PHE A 240 11.49 -38.93 -33.09
CA PHE A 240 10.87 -39.95 -33.93
C PHE A 240 10.32 -39.45 -35.27
N ILE A 241 9.97 -38.14 -35.36
CA ILE A 241 9.38 -37.59 -36.60
C ILE A 241 10.43 -36.84 -37.41
N THR A 242 11.27 -36.02 -36.74
CA THR A 242 12.39 -35.35 -37.43
C THR A 242 13.63 -36.21 -37.55
N ASN A 243 13.67 -37.40 -36.97
CA ASN A 243 14.78 -38.38 -36.96
C ASN A 243 16.11 -37.78 -36.44
N ASN A 244 16.03 -36.85 -35.49
CA ASN A 244 17.21 -36.27 -34.86
C ASN A 244 17.86 -37.25 -33.88
N ASP A 245 19.17 -37.15 -33.69
CA ASP A 245 19.86 -37.83 -32.61
C ASP A 245 19.40 -37.33 -31.22
N ILE A 246 19.62 -38.12 -30.17
CA ILE A 246 19.21 -37.80 -28.83
C ILE A 246 19.78 -36.47 -28.34
N PRO A 247 21.12 -36.12 -28.53
CA PRO A 247 21.67 -34.85 -28.14
C PRO A 247 21.00 -33.63 -28.80
N SER A 248 20.71 -33.70 -30.08
CA SER A 248 20.04 -32.62 -30.84
C SER A 248 18.60 -32.48 -30.44
N SER A 249 17.89 -33.59 -30.21
CA SER A 249 16.49 -33.60 -29.69
C SER A 249 16.40 -32.96 -28.29
N ILE A 250 17.34 -33.25 -27.41
CA ILE A 250 17.45 -32.58 -26.10
C ILE A 250 17.69 -31.10 -26.27
N MET A 251 18.64 -30.70 -27.11
CA MET A 251 19.01 -29.28 -27.33
C MET A 251 17.81 -28.49 -27.85
N SER A 252 17.13 -28.96 -28.86
CA SER A 252 15.92 -28.35 -29.44
C SER A 252 14.79 -28.23 -28.41
N THR A 253 14.55 -29.31 -27.66
CA THR A 253 13.50 -29.32 -26.63
C THR A 253 13.80 -28.35 -25.49
N VAL A 254 15.03 -28.34 -24.98
CA VAL A 254 15.44 -27.43 -23.90
C VAL A 254 15.36 -25.97 -24.40
N SER A 255 15.77 -25.67 -25.62
CA SER A 255 15.65 -24.32 -26.22
C SER A 255 14.19 -23.85 -26.23
N ALA A 256 13.29 -24.70 -26.68
CA ALA A 256 11.87 -24.43 -26.72
C ALA A 256 11.30 -24.18 -25.29
N LEU A 257 11.63 -25.04 -24.33
CA LEU A 257 11.13 -24.93 -22.96
C LEU A 257 11.63 -23.69 -22.21
N ILE A 258 12.90 -23.30 -22.38
CA ILE A 258 13.46 -22.06 -21.82
C ILE A 258 12.71 -20.84 -22.38
N GLY A 259 12.35 -20.86 -23.66
CA GLY A 259 11.54 -19.80 -24.26
C GLY A 259 10.16 -19.63 -23.65
N MET A 260 9.54 -20.71 -23.19
CA MET A 260 8.21 -20.69 -22.57
C MET A 260 8.22 -20.10 -21.15
N ILE A 261 9.34 -20.17 -20.43
CA ILE A 261 9.44 -19.70 -19.05
C ILE A 261 9.57 -18.17 -19.03
N PRO A 262 8.62 -17.42 -18.44
CA PRO A 262 8.73 -15.98 -18.30
C PRO A 262 9.65 -15.65 -17.11
N GLU A 263 10.95 -15.89 -17.29
CA GLU A 263 11.97 -15.62 -16.29
C GLU A 263 11.96 -14.15 -15.88
N GLY A 264 12.10 -13.89 -14.60
CA GLY A 264 12.18 -12.53 -14.06
C GLY A 264 10.83 -11.81 -13.85
N LEU A 265 9.67 -12.38 -14.20
CA LEU A 265 8.39 -11.71 -14.01
C LEU A 265 8.09 -11.42 -12.52
N VAL A 266 8.31 -12.42 -11.67
CA VAL A 266 8.13 -12.29 -10.22
C VAL A 266 9.22 -11.39 -9.63
N LEU A 267 10.47 -11.59 -10.05
CA LEU A 267 11.59 -10.75 -9.67
C LEU A 267 11.33 -9.27 -9.97
N LEU A 268 10.96 -8.96 -11.20
CA LEU A 268 10.71 -7.59 -11.63
C LEU A 268 9.60 -6.93 -10.81
N THR A 269 8.56 -7.69 -10.47
CA THR A 269 7.43 -7.18 -9.66
C THR A 269 7.89 -6.87 -8.24
N SER A 270 8.59 -7.80 -7.60
CA SER A 270 9.11 -7.59 -6.24
C SER A 270 10.15 -6.46 -6.21
N SER A 271 11.03 -6.40 -7.20
CA SER A 271 12.03 -5.32 -7.36
C SER A 271 11.37 -3.95 -7.50
N ALA A 272 10.39 -3.81 -8.39
CA ALA A 272 9.67 -2.55 -8.59
C ALA A 272 8.98 -2.07 -7.31
N MET A 273 8.35 -2.98 -6.57
CA MET A 273 7.71 -2.67 -5.29
C MET A 273 8.72 -2.34 -4.19
N ALA A 274 9.83 -3.08 -4.10
CA ALA A 274 10.90 -2.81 -3.14
C ALA A 274 11.54 -1.43 -3.35
N VAL A 275 11.82 -1.06 -4.60
CA VAL A 275 12.32 0.28 -4.96
C VAL A 275 11.30 1.35 -4.57
N SER A 276 10.00 1.08 -4.72
CA SER A 276 8.94 2.01 -4.32
C SER A 276 8.90 2.24 -2.82
N VAL A 277 9.07 1.20 -2.00
CA VAL A 277 9.19 1.33 -0.53
C VAL A 277 10.37 2.21 -0.16
N ILE A 278 11.54 1.98 -0.79
CA ILE A 278 12.75 2.78 -0.53
C ILE A 278 12.55 4.25 -0.92
N ARG A 279 11.86 4.53 -2.02
CA ARG A 279 11.54 5.90 -2.45
C ARG A 279 10.53 6.58 -1.55
N LEU A 280 9.46 5.88 -1.15
CA LEU A 280 8.43 6.41 -0.25
C LEU A 280 9.02 6.77 1.12
N ARG A 281 10.00 5.99 1.60
CA ARG A 281 10.73 6.34 2.82
C ARG A 281 11.39 7.71 2.75
N ARG A 282 11.95 8.11 1.58
CA ARG A 282 12.56 9.44 1.40
C ARG A 282 11.55 10.59 1.55
N PHE A 283 10.27 10.29 1.42
CA PHE A 283 9.16 11.23 1.64
C PHE A 283 8.52 11.06 3.02
N ASN A 284 9.21 10.44 3.98
CA ASN A 284 8.69 10.17 5.32
C ASN A 284 7.38 9.36 5.33
N VAL A 285 7.23 8.44 4.39
CA VAL A 285 6.11 7.52 4.32
C VAL A 285 6.57 6.12 4.73
N LEU A 286 5.96 5.59 5.78
CA LEU A 286 6.12 4.20 6.19
C LEU A 286 5.13 3.35 5.40
N VAL A 287 5.63 2.32 4.74
CA VAL A 287 4.83 1.28 4.08
C VAL A 287 4.86 0.04 4.96
N GLN A 288 3.72 -0.43 5.41
CA GLN A 288 3.63 -1.60 6.29
C GLN A 288 3.60 -2.92 5.53
N ASP A 289 3.06 -2.90 4.30
CA ASP A 289 3.01 -4.06 3.41
C ASP A 289 3.40 -3.67 1.98
N LEU A 290 4.29 -4.49 1.38
CA LEU A 290 4.83 -4.27 0.04
C LEU A 290 3.75 -4.19 -1.04
N TYR A 291 2.73 -5.04 -0.94
CA TYR A 291 1.65 -5.13 -1.93
C TYR A 291 0.60 -4.01 -1.83
N SER A 292 0.61 -3.24 -0.75
CA SER A 292 -0.28 -2.08 -0.59
C SER A 292 -0.04 -0.99 -1.65
N ILE A 293 1.17 -0.94 -2.22
CA ILE A 293 1.54 0.00 -3.29
C ILE A 293 0.68 -0.23 -4.54
N GLU A 294 0.29 -1.49 -4.81
CA GLU A 294 -0.61 -1.81 -5.92
C GLU A 294 -1.99 -1.20 -5.75
N ASN A 295 -2.60 -1.39 -4.59
CA ASN A 295 -3.95 -0.89 -4.32
C ASN A 295 -4.02 0.62 -4.49
N LEU A 296 -3.00 1.32 -4.02
CA LEU A 296 -2.92 2.77 -4.13
C LEU A 296 -2.91 3.29 -5.57
N ALA A 297 -2.25 2.58 -6.49
CA ALA A 297 -2.19 2.98 -7.90
C ALA A 297 -3.56 3.00 -8.58
N ARG A 298 -4.48 2.18 -8.10
CA ARG A 298 -5.84 1.99 -8.63
C ARG A 298 -6.87 2.93 -8.03
N VAL A 299 -6.51 3.62 -6.93
CA VAL A 299 -7.44 4.53 -6.23
C VAL A 299 -8.04 5.54 -7.18
N ASP A 300 -9.36 5.57 -7.24
CA ASP A 300 -10.18 6.51 -7.99
C ASP A 300 -11.12 7.33 -7.09
N VAL A 301 -11.29 6.90 -5.81
CA VAL A 301 -11.99 7.67 -4.78
C VAL A 301 -11.11 7.77 -3.53
N ILE A 302 -10.92 8.97 -3.00
CA ILE A 302 -10.25 9.19 -1.72
C ILE A 302 -11.22 9.77 -0.70
N CYS A 303 -11.39 9.06 0.41
CA CYS A 303 -12.16 9.49 1.56
C CYS A 303 -11.22 10.10 2.58
N LEU A 304 -11.35 11.40 2.84
CA LEU A 304 -10.51 12.15 3.75
C LEU A 304 -11.27 12.41 5.05
N ASP A 305 -10.69 11.99 6.18
CA ASP A 305 -11.16 12.52 7.46
C ASP A 305 -10.79 14.00 7.56
N LYS A 306 -11.63 14.81 8.18
CA LYS A 306 -11.39 16.25 8.33
C LYS A 306 -10.20 16.53 9.25
N THR A 307 -10.28 15.97 10.47
CA THR A 307 -9.39 16.27 11.59
C THR A 307 -8.02 15.62 11.39
N GLY A 308 -6.93 16.31 11.67
CA GLY A 308 -5.57 15.79 11.50
C GLY A 308 -5.15 15.53 10.04
N THR A 309 -6.09 15.44 9.09
CA THR A 309 -5.81 15.22 7.67
C THR A 309 -5.85 16.51 6.87
N ILE A 310 -7.01 17.16 6.73
CA ILE A 310 -7.17 18.45 6.02
C ILE A 310 -6.77 19.58 6.96
N THR A 311 -7.08 19.46 8.25
CA THR A 311 -6.69 20.38 9.30
C THR A 311 -5.46 19.89 10.05
N GLU A 312 -4.78 20.78 10.75
CA GLU A 312 -3.60 20.43 11.57
C GLU A 312 -3.95 19.63 12.84
N GLY A 313 -5.24 19.45 13.14
CA GLY A 313 -5.70 18.92 14.43
C GLY A 313 -5.49 19.91 15.59
N ILE A 314 -5.03 21.10 15.27
CA ILE A 314 -4.85 22.23 16.20
C ILE A 314 -6.03 23.16 15.98
N MET A 315 -6.63 23.56 17.07
CA MET A 315 -7.68 24.57 17.08
C MET A 315 -7.11 25.90 17.53
N GLU A 316 -7.68 26.99 17.07
CA GLU A 316 -7.35 28.35 17.52
C GLU A 316 -8.63 29.08 17.90
N VAL A 317 -8.58 29.81 19.01
CA VAL A 317 -9.63 30.75 19.37
C VAL A 317 -9.51 31.97 18.46
N LYS A 318 -10.56 32.26 17.70
CA LYS A 318 -10.60 33.43 16.80
C LYS A 318 -11.17 34.66 17.48
N ASN A 319 -12.18 34.48 18.31
CA ASN A 319 -12.81 35.58 19.00
C ASN A 319 -13.57 35.08 20.24
N ILE A 320 -13.81 36.01 21.17
CA ILE A 320 -14.68 35.85 22.33
C ILE A 320 -15.81 36.87 22.22
N ILE A 321 -17.06 36.38 22.22
CA ILE A 321 -18.25 37.24 22.17
C ILE A 321 -18.88 37.31 23.57
N PRO A 322 -18.80 38.44 24.26
CA PRO A 322 -19.45 38.63 25.56
C PRO A 322 -20.97 38.60 25.44
N TYR A 323 -21.62 38.04 26.43
CA TYR A 323 -23.09 38.04 26.53
C TYR A 323 -23.58 39.02 27.57
N LYS A 324 -24.54 39.90 27.20
CA LYS A 324 -25.11 40.98 28.00
C LYS A 324 -24.05 41.96 28.58
N LYS A 325 -23.92 42.03 29.90
CA LYS A 325 -23.05 42.98 30.61
C LYS A 325 -21.61 42.50 30.85
N ASN A 326 -21.26 41.27 30.36
CA ASN A 326 -19.90 40.75 30.53
C ASN A 326 -18.91 41.43 29.56
N THR A 327 -17.63 41.45 29.92
CA THR A 327 -16.54 41.96 29.10
C THR A 327 -15.60 40.83 28.67
N VAL A 328 -14.83 41.03 27.61
CA VAL A 328 -13.85 40.05 27.13
C VAL A 328 -12.79 39.76 28.19
N GLU A 329 -12.38 40.78 28.95
CA GLU A 329 -11.40 40.66 30.01
C GLU A 329 -11.86 39.77 31.13
N ASN A 330 -13.13 39.91 31.56
CA ASN A 330 -13.74 39.07 32.60
C ASN A 330 -13.80 37.63 32.12
N ILE A 331 -14.19 37.39 30.85
CA ILE A 331 -14.26 36.02 30.27
C ILE A 331 -12.86 35.39 30.20
N LYS A 332 -11.83 36.17 29.80
CA LYS A 332 -10.44 35.70 29.77
C LYS A 332 -9.93 35.32 31.17
N GLU A 333 -10.27 36.11 32.18
CA GLU A 333 -9.90 35.84 33.57
C GLU A 333 -10.53 34.53 34.08
N ILE A 334 -11.83 34.34 33.86
CA ILE A 334 -12.52 33.12 34.21
C ILE A 334 -11.93 31.90 33.48
N LEU A 335 -11.70 32.02 32.18
CA LEU A 335 -11.11 30.95 31.37
C LEU A 335 -9.71 30.57 31.82
N GLY A 336 -8.86 31.56 32.16
CA GLY A 336 -7.50 31.33 32.66
C GLY A 336 -7.46 30.49 33.93
N ASN A 337 -8.36 30.78 34.89
CA ASN A 337 -8.52 29.97 36.09
C ASN A 337 -9.13 28.61 35.81
N TYR A 338 -10.13 28.56 34.90
CA TYR A 338 -10.85 27.34 34.53
C TYR A 338 -9.95 26.29 33.91
N ILE A 339 -9.08 26.70 32.96
CA ILE A 339 -8.17 25.79 32.28
C ILE A 339 -7.13 25.23 33.24
N THR A 340 -6.61 26.05 34.11
CA THR A 340 -5.62 25.63 35.12
C THR A 340 -6.22 24.59 36.10
N ALA A 341 -7.53 24.66 36.37
CA ALA A 341 -8.21 23.73 37.29
C ALA A 341 -8.47 22.34 36.69
N LEU A 342 -8.65 22.23 35.37
CA LEU A 342 -9.08 20.97 34.73
C LEU A 342 -7.96 20.15 34.08
N GLU A 343 -6.82 20.72 33.70
CA GLU A 343 -5.69 20.05 33.05
C GLU A 343 -6.13 19.08 31.92
N ASP A 344 -7.05 19.52 31.03
CA ASP A 344 -7.55 18.69 29.92
C ASP A 344 -6.60 18.77 28.72
N PRO A 345 -6.04 17.64 28.22
CA PRO A 345 -5.11 17.63 27.11
C PRO A 345 -5.78 17.80 25.72
N SER A 346 -7.10 18.00 25.66
CA SER A 346 -7.84 18.09 24.40
C SER A 346 -7.41 19.31 23.55
N PRO A 347 -7.47 19.20 22.20
CA PRO A 347 -7.14 20.32 21.31
C PRO A 347 -7.96 21.59 21.59
N THR A 348 -9.21 21.44 22.01
CA THR A 348 -10.10 22.54 22.37
C THR A 348 -9.57 23.31 23.60
N PHE A 349 -9.17 22.59 24.65
CA PHE A 349 -8.59 23.19 25.85
C PHE A 349 -7.25 23.87 25.56
N LYS A 350 -6.38 23.21 24.82
CA LYS A 350 -5.10 23.78 24.39
C LYS A 350 -5.26 25.06 23.57
N SER A 351 -6.29 25.13 22.71
CA SER A 351 -6.56 26.36 21.94
C SER A 351 -6.93 27.54 22.83
N ILE A 352 -7.67 27.27 23.90
CA ILE A 352 -8.05 28.30 24.86
C ILE A 352 -6.86 28.66 25.75
N GLU A 353 -6.08 27.66 26.21
CA GLU A 353 -4.83 27.87 26.97
C GLU A 353 -3.83 28.77 26.22
N ASN A 354 -3.70 28.58 24.91
CA ASN A 354 -2.83 29.45 24.08
C ASN A 354 -3.38 30.89 23.87
N TYR A 355 -4.67 31.09 24.09
CA TYR A 355 -5.33 32.36 23.85
C TYR A 355 -5.47 33.21 25.12
N VAL A 356 -5.55 32.60 26.30
CA VAL A 356 -5.68 33.26 27.59
C VAL A 356 -4.49 32.94 28.48
N GLU A 357 -4.11 33.89 29.33
CA GLU A 357 -3.06 33.66 30.35
C GLU A 357 -3.58 32.70 31.43
N SER A 358 -2.83 31.66 31.72
CA SER A 358 -3.13 30.71 32.79
C SER A 358 -3.07 31.44 34.16
N LYS A 359 -4.12 31.34 34.95
CA LYS A 359 -4.24 31.99 36.27
C LYS A 359 -4.60 30.96 37.34
N LYS A 360 -4.19 31.24 38.59
CA LYS A 360 -4.49 30.42 39.77
C LYS A 360 -5.08 31.27 40.91
N ASP A 361 -5.85 32.29 40.52
CA ASP A 361 -6.36 33.27 41.51
C ASP A 361 -7.62 32.72 42.21
N TYR A 362 -8.29 31.72 41.64
CA TYR A 362 -9.54 31.15 42.20
C TYR A 362 -9.26 29.81 42.90
N GLU A 363 -9.77 29.68 44.15
CA GLU A 363 -9.67 28.47 44.93
C GLU A 363 -10.63 27.40 44.36
N VAL A 364 -10.11 26.26 43.92
CA VAL A 364 -10.86 25.13 43.31
C VAL A 364 -11.44 24.28 44.43
N ILE A 365 -12.76 24.05 44.40
CA ILE A 365 -13.47 23.19 45.33
C ILE A 365 -13.69 21.80 44.73
N ASP A 366 -14.17 21.73 43.47
CA ASP A 366 -14.49 20.47 42.79
C ASP A 366 -14.43 20.66 41.26
N THR A 367 -14.24 19.55 40.53
CA THR A 367 -14.12 19.57 39.06
C THR A 367 -14.95 18.48 38.43
N LEU A 368 -15.57 18.78 37.28
CA LEU A 368 -16.30 17.88 36.42
C LEU A 368 -15.59 17.80 35.05
N ASN A 369 -14.87 16.73 34.80
CA ASN A 369 -14.15 16.55 33.53
C ASN A 369 -15.13 16.47 32.35
N PHE A 370 -14.65 16.83 31.16
CA PHE A 370 -15.40 16.74 29.92
C PHE A 370 -15.84 15.29 29.62
N SER A 371 -17.05 15.12 29.14
CA SER A 371 -17.57 13.85 28.61
C SER A 371 -18.14 14.06 27.21
N SER A 372 -17.85 13.12 26.32
CA SER A 372 -18.37 13.10 24.95
C SER A 372 -19.90 12.94 24.88
N ILE A 373 -20.50 12.37 25.94
CA ILE A 373 -21.95 12.20 26.08
C ILE A 373 -22.58 13.52 26.53
N ARG A 374 -22.05 14.13 27.60
CA ARG A 374 -22.57 15.39 28.18
C ARG A 374 -22.21 16.60 27.32
N LYS A 375 -21.07 16.59 26.61
CA LYS A 375 -20.52 17.68 25.80
C LYS A 375 -20.21 18.96 26.52
N TYR A 376 -19.99 18.88 27.84
CA TYR A 376 -19.50 19.97 28.66
C TYR A 376 -18.63 19.47 29.81
N SER A 377 -17.87 20.39 30.38
CA SER A 377 -17.10 20.28 31.62
C SER A 377 -17.50 21.36 32.58
N GLY A 378 -17.12 21.26 33.87
CA GLY A 378 -17.45 22.21 34.90
C GLY A 378 -16.36 22.35 35.96
N VAL A 379 -16.24 23.52 36.57
CA VAL A 379 -15.38 23.78 37.73
C VAL A 379 -16.13 24.57 38.77
N LYS A 380 -16.10 24.09 40.02
CA LYS A 380 -16.61 24.77 41.16
C LYS A 380 -15.49 25.48 41.92
N PHE A 381 -15.50 26.79 41.85
CA PHE A 381 -14.63 27.67 42.64
C PHE A 381 -15.37 28.22 43.84
N LYS A 382 -14.63 28.81 44.79
CA LYS A 382 -15.24 29.46 45.98
C LYS A 382 -16.11 30.66 45.59
N ASN A 383 -15.85 31.32 44.47
CA ASN A 383 -16.59 32.48 43.95
C ASN A 383 -17.71 32.12 42.96
N GLY A 384 -17.91 30.82 42.63
CA GLY A 384 -18.98 30.36 41.76
C GLY A 384 -18.65 29.07 40.98
N THR A 385 -19.68 28.48 40.40
CA THR A 385 -19.53 27.30 39.54
C THR A 385 -19.61 27.74 38.08
N TYR A 386 -18.67 27.29 37.27
CA TYR A 386 -18.60 27.65 35.84
C TYR A 386 -18.61 26.39 34.97
N PHE A 387 -19.24 26.48 33.80
CA PHE A 387 -19.37 25.43 32.83
C PHE A 387 -18.86 25.90 31.47
N LEU A 388 -18.21 25.00 30.76
CA LEU A 388 -17.75 25.23 29.39
C LEU A 388 -18.16 24.05 28.50
N GLY A 389 -18.88 24.32 27.43
CA GLY A 389 -19.35 23.26 26.54
C GLY A 389 -20.19 23.74 25.37
N SER A 390 -20.85 22.81 24.69
CA SER A 390 -21.76 23.11 23.59
C SER A 390 -22.97 23.91 24.08
N PRO A 391 -23.34 25.03 23.41
CA PRO A 391 -24.51 25.83 23.78
C PRO A 391 -25.80 25.02 23.89
N GLU A 392 -25.99 24.08 22.95
CA GLU A 392 -27.21 23.23 22.86
C GLU A 392 -27.35 22.25 24.03
N ASN A 393 -26.23 21.86 24.66
CA ASN A 393 -26.23 20.92 25.79
C ASN A 393 -26.16 21.62 27.15
N LEU A 394 -25.78 22.89 27.19
CA LEU A 394 -25.71 23.68 28.40
C LEU A 394 -26.98 24.54 28.61
N SER A 395 -27.67 24.96 27.56
CA SER A 395 -28.80 25.87 27.69
C SER A 395 -29.88 25.57 26.65
N ASN A 396 -31.13 25.65 27.07
CA ASN A 396 -32.30 25.57 26.17
C ASN A 396 -32.62 26.93 25.49
N MET A 397 -31.82 27.96 25.71
CA MET A 397 -32.02 29.27 25.09
C MET A 397 -31.58 29.25 23.64
N ASP A 398 -32.42 29.84 22.77
CA ASP A 398 -32.01 30.10 21.38
C ASP A 398 -31.20 31.41 21.35
N PHE A 399 -29.93 31.29 21.04
CA PHE A 399 -29.01 32.43 20.97
C PHE A 399 -28.91 32.96 19.53
N GLU A 400 -29.73 33.91 19.14
CA GLU A 400 -29.68 34.51 17.80
C GLU A 400 -28.28 35.06 17.46
N ILE A 401 -27.58 35.61 18.46
CA ILE A 401 -26.25 36.20 18.31
C ILE A 401 -25.17 35.22 17.80
N ILE A 402 -25.36 33.96 17.99
CA ILE A 402 -24.38 32.93 17.56
C ILE A 402 -24.80 32.16 16.31
N LYS A 403 -26.06 32.32 15.83
CA LYS A 403 -26.53 31.63 14.62
C LYS A 403 -25.66 31.93 13.40
N GLU A 404 -25.19 33.16 13.27
CA GLU A 404 -24.28 33.59 12.21
C GLU A 404 -22.92 32.90 12.32
N TYR A 405 -22.39 32.74 13.54
CA TYR A 405 -21.08 32.17 13.81
C TYR A 405 -21.07 30.65 13.85
N GLN A 406 -22.16 29.98 14.21
CA GLN A 406 -22.27 28.51 14.24
C GLN A 406 -22.00 27.85 12.89
N ASN A 407 -22.14 28.61 11.82
CA ASN A 407 -21.84 28.14 10.48
C ASN A 407 -20.32 28.14 10.19
N ASP A 408 -19.52 29.05 10.78
CA ASP A 408 -18.11 29.27 10.48
C ASP A 408 -17.17 28.75 11.55
N TYR A 409 -17.65 28.69 12.78
CA TYR A 409 -16.86 28.41 13.98
C TYR A 409 -17.52 27.31 14.81
N ARG A 410 -16.71 26.59 15.54
CA ARG A 410 -17.16 25.83 16.68
C ARG A 410 -17.40 26.79 17.83
N VAL A 411 -18.61 26.89 18.26
CA VAL A 411 -19.00 27.80 19.34
C VAL A 411 -19.07 27.04 20.65
N LEU A 412 -18.35 27.51 21.67
CA LEU A 412 -18.49 27.04 23.05
C LEU A 412 -19.15 28.13 23.87
N LEU A 413 -20.03 27.71 24.78
CA LEU A 413 -20.66 28.57 25.77
C LEU A 413 -19.89 28.47 27.09
N LEU A 414 -19.46 29.60 27.62
CA LEU A 414 -19.07 29.75 29.01
C LEU A 414 -20.27 30.26 29.80
N ALA A 415 -20.66 29.53 30.85
CA ALA A 415 -21.82 29.85 31.68
C ALA A 415 -21.52 29.70 33.17
N LYS A 416 -22.26 30.43 34.00
CA LYS A 416 -22.23 30.32 35.46
C LYS A 416 -23.45 29.55 35.96
N GLY A 417 -23.28 28.58 36.85
CA GLY A 417 -24.34 27.84 37.49
C GLY A 417 -24.22 27.82 39.01
N LYS A 418 -25.11 27.10 39.66
CA LYS A 418 -25.12 26.97 41.13
C LYS A 418 -24.30 25.76 41.60
N GLU A 419 -24.48 24.59 40.99
CA GLU A 419 -23.81 23.34 41.37
C GLU A 419 -23.36 22.55 40.16
N LEU A 420 -22.29 21.72 40.28
CA LEU A 420 -21.71 20.93 39.18
C LEU A 420 -22.65 19.89 38.59
N ASN A 421 -23.60 19.37 39.37
CA ASN A 421 -24.51 18.31 38.96
C ASN A 421 -25.88 18.82 38.48
N ASN A 422 -26.11 20.14 38.49
CA ASN A 422 -27.37 20.75 38.05
C ASN A 422 -27.12 21.89 37.05
N ILE A 423 -27.62 21.72 35.82
CA ILE A 423 -27.50 22.69 34.72
C ILE A 423 -28.81 23.46 34.43
N GLU A 424 -29.87 23.31 35.29
CA GLU A 424 -31.17 23.90 35.00
C GLU A 424 -31.16 25.45 35.10
N ASP A 425 -30.35 26.03 36.00
CA ASP A 425 -30.29 27.48 36.25
C ASP A 425 -28.97 28.10 35.76
N ILE A 426 -28.57 27.84 34.52
CA ILE A 426 -27.32 28.37 33.97
C ILE A 426 -27.50 29.81 33.45
N ILE A 427 -26.56 30.68 33.80
CA ILE A 427 -26.45 32.05 33.31
C ILE A 427 -25.33 32.15 32.27
N PRO A 428 -25.65 32.40 31.00
CA PRO A 428 -24.64 32.62 29.97
C PRO A 428 -23.74 33.82 30.25
N ILE A 429 -22.42 33.65 30.07
CA ILE A 429 -21.42 34.71 30.26
C ILE A 429 -20.87 35.16 28.91
N GLY A 430 -20.57 34.23 28.01
CA GLY A 430 -20.08 34.56 26.67
C GLY A 430 -19.79 33.32 25.85
N PHE A 431 -19.44 33.56 24.58
CA PHE A 431 -19.18 32.52 23.60
C PHE A 431 -17.73 32.59 23.14
N ILE A 432 -17.10 31.43 22.98
CA ILE A 432 -15.76 31.27 22.48
C ILE A 432 -15.85 30.68 21.07
N LEU A 433 -15.36 31.43 20.08
CA LEU A 433 -15.34 31.00 18.68
C LEU A 433 -14.01 30.30 18.39
N ILE A 434 -14.09 29.03 18.08
CA ILE A 434 -12.93 28.19 17.79
C ILE A 434 -12.96 27.73 16.34
N GLN A 435 -11.80 27.76 15.69
CA GLN A 435 -11.65 27.35 14.31
C GLN A 435 -10.55 26.32 14.15
N ASP A 436 -10.77 25.34 13.27
CA ASP A 436 -9.72 24.41 12.86
C ASP A 436 -8.72 25.08 11.92
N LYS A 437 -7.44 24.93 12.18
CA LYS A 437 -6.37 25.40 11.29
C LYS A 437 -6.18 24.45 10.14
N ILE A 438 -6.39 24.94 8.90
CA ILE A 438 -6.20 24.16 7.66
C ILE A 438 -4.71 24.06 7.38
N LYS A 439 -4.22 22.87 6.94
CA LYS A 439 -2.83 22.67 6.52
C LYS A 439 -2.50 23.52 5.29
N GLU A 440 -1.32 24.12 5.26
CA GLU A 440 -0.89 25.09 4.21
C GLU A 440 -1.08 24.55 2.78
N ASN A 441 -0.72 23.29 2.54
CA ASN A 441 -0.73 22.70 1.20
C ASN A 441 -1.97 21.84 0.92
N ALA A 442 -3.04 21.95 1.72
CA ALA A 442 -4.24 21.16 1.52
C ALA A 442 -4.88 21.44 0.16
N SER A 443 -5.01 22.70 -0.25
CA SER A 443 -5.62 23.07 -1.54
C SER A 443 -4.84 22.52 -2.74
N VAL A 444 -3.51 22.65 -2.72
CA VAL A 444 -2.63 22.13 -3.79
C VAL A 444 -2.75 20.61 -3.90
N THR A 445 -2.84 19.92 -2.77
CA THR A 445 -2.99 18.46 -2.72
C THR A 445 -4.34 18.02 -3.27
N LEU A 446 -5.43 18.67 -2.88
CA LEU A 446 -6.76 18.33 -3.35
C LEU A 446 -6.94 18.63 -4.84
N GLU A 447 -6.42 19.76 -5.32
CA GLU A 447 -6.39 20.10 -6.74
C GLU A 447 -5.61 19.05 -7.57
N TYR A 448 -4.49 18.55 -7.03
CA TYR A 448 -3.73 17.46 -7.65
C TYR A 448 -4.59 16.20 -7.82
N PHE A 449 -5.31 15.75 -6.79
CA PHE A 449 -6.19 14.58 -6.89
C PHE A 449 -7.28 14.79 -7.93
N LYS A 450 -7.92 15.95 -7.96
CA LYS A 450 -8.92 16.31 -8.98
C LYS A 450 -8.36 16.23 -10.40
N LYS A 451 -7.16 16.79 -10.64
CA LYS A 451 -6.45 16.69 -11.94
C LYS A 451 -6.07 15.25 -12.30
N GLN A 452 -5.89 14.39 -11.33
CA GLN A 452 -5.58 12.97 -11.52
C GLN A 452 -6.81 12.08 -11.68
N GLY A 453 -8.02 12.66 -11.75
CA GLY A 453 -9.27 11.93 -11.89
C GLY A 453 -9.64 11.10 -10.66
N VAL A 454 -9.18 11.51 -9.47
CA VAL A 454 -9.56 10.89 -8.19
C VAL A 454 -10.69 11.73 -7.58
N ASP A 455 -11.81 11.08 -7.30
CA ASP A 455 -12.93 11.72 -6.63
C ASP A 455 -12.65 11.90 -5.13
N ILE A 456 -13.02 13.07 -4.58
CA ILE A 456 -12.69 13.42 -3.20
C ILE A 456 -13.98 13.45 -2.39
N LYS A 457 -14.01 12.68 -1.30
CA LYS A 457 -15.09 12.70 -0.31
C LYS A 457 -14.54 13.05 1.06
N ILE A 458 -15.15 14.04 1.72
CA ILE A 458 -14.79 14.42 3.09
C ILE A 458 -15.79 13.78 4.04
N ILE A 459 -15.27 13.05 5.02
CA ILE A 459 -16.06 12.33 6.01
C ILE A 459 -15.72 12.88 7.41
N SER A 460 -16.71 13.38 8.13
CA SER A 460 -16.50 13.98 9.46
C SER A 460 -17.67 13.72 10.42
N GLY A 461 -17.35 13.60 11.70
CA GLY A 461 -18.36 13.60 12.77
C GLY A 461 -18.96 14.99 13.06
N ASP A 462 -18.41 16.06 12.47
CA ASP A 462 -18.86 17.43 12.68
C ASP A 462 -20.09 17.78 11.82
N ASN A 463 -20.69 18.95 12.12
CA ASN A 463 -21.82 19.48 11.35
C ASN A 463 -21.45 19.65 9.87
N PRO A 464 -22.29 19.20 8.92
CA PRO A 464 -22.01 19.29 7.49
C PRO A 464 -21.72 20.70 6.99
N ASN A 465 -22.35 21.73 7.56
CA ASN A 465 -22.09 23.13 7.17
C ASN A 465 -20.65 23.54 7.51
N THR A 466 -20.17 23.21 8.71
CA THR A 466 -18.78 23.49 9.13
C THR A 466 -17.79 22.74 8.24
N VAL A 467 -18.07 21.48 7.93
CA VAL A 467 -17.21 20.67 7.06
C VAL A 467 -17.18 21.21 5.64
N SER A 468 -18.33 21.65 5.11
CA SER A 468 -18.45 22.27 3.78
C SER A 468 -17.60 23.53 3.66
N LYS A 469 -17.59 24.36 4.69
CA LYS A 469 -16.76 25.58 4.68
C LYS A 469 -15.26 25.28 4.74
N ILE A 470 -14.85 24.31 5.54
CA ILE A 470 -13.47 23.82 5.57
C ILE A 470 -13.10 23.25 4.19
N ALA A 471 -13.98 22.47 3.58
CA ALA A 471 -13.80 21.92 2.23
C ALA A 471 -13.63 23.02 1.17
N SER A 472 -14.49 24.03 1.20
CA SER A 472 -14.41 25.18 0.30
C SER A 472 -13.09 25.97 0.47
N ARG A 473 -12.70 26.24 1.70
CA ARG A 473 -11.42 26.91 2.03
C ARG A 473 -10.20 26.06 1.63
N ALA A 474 -10.34 24.73 1.64
CA ALA A 474 -9.34 23.80 1.14
C ALA A 474 -9.35 23.64 -0.40
N GLY A 475 -10.23 24.38 -1.14
CA GLY A 475 -10.25 24.41 -2.59
C GLY A 475 -11.16 23.39 -3.26
N ILE A 476 -12.09 22.76 -2.53
CA ILE A 476 -13.11 21.90 -3.14
C ILE A 476 -14.24 22.75 -3.67
N GLU A 477 -14.52 22.60 -4.96
CA GLU A 477 -15.62 23.23 -5.67
C GLU A 477 -16.84 22.29 -5.74
N ASN A 478 -18.02 22.87 -6.06
CA ASN A 478 -19.28 22.11 -6.25
C ASN A 478 -19.63 21.23 -5.04
N ILE A 479 -19.55 21.80 -3.84
CA ILE A 479 -19.80 21.09 -2.60
C ILE A 479 -21.27 20.70 -2.50
N LYS A 480 -21.52 19.39 -2.41
CA LYS A 480 -22.80 18.81 -2.05
C LYS A 480 -22.64 18.13 -0.68
N SER A 481 -23.28 18.68 0.33
CA SER A 481 -23.16 18.18 1.71
C SER A 481 -24.45 17.52 2.20
N ILE A 482 -24.30 16.54 3.10
CA ILE A 482 -25.41 15.83 3.73
C ILE A 482 -25.16 15.58 5.20
N ASP A 483 -26.23 15.57 6.00
CA ASP A 483 -26.23 15.23 7.43
C ASP A 483 -26.65 13.77 7.59
N LEU A 484 -25.70 12.87 7.85
CA LEU A 484 -25.95 11.43 7.99
C LEU A 484 -26.61 11.04 9.31
N SER A 485 -26.72 11.95 10.27
CA SER A 485 -27.50 11.66 11.51
C SER A 485 -29.00 11.53 11.26
N LYS A 486 -29.48 12.05 10.12
CA LYS A 486 -30.89 12.05 9.72
C LYS A 486 -31.24 10.98 8.68
N ILE A 487 -30.26 10.17 8.28
CA ILE A 487 -30.39 9.21 7.19
C ILE A 487 -30.30 7.79 7.75
N ASN A 488 -31.19 6.92 7.29
CA ASN A 488 -31.14 5.50 7.63
C ASN A 488 -29.93 4.81 6.97
N GLU A 489 -29.30 3.88 7.67
CA GLU A 489 -28.10 3.21 7.19
C GLU A 489 -28.31 2.48 5.84
N GLU A 490 -29.52 1.97 5.59
CA GLU A 490 -29.92 1.31 4.33
C GLU A 490 -29.96 2.24 3.12
N GLU A 491 -30.12 3.55 3.34
CA GLU A 491 -30.16 4.57 2.27
C GLU A 491 -28.78 5.06 1.88
N ILE A 492 -27.76 4.90 2.75
CA ILE A 492 -26.39 5.40 2.52
C ILE A 492 -25.83 4.95 1.16
N PRO A 493 -25.93 3.67 0.74
CA PRO A 493 -25.38 3.23 -0.56
C PRO A 493 -25.97 3.97 -1.78
N LYS A 494 -27.22 4.43 -1.68
CA LYS A 494 -27.89 5.12 -2.77
C LYS A 494 -27.46 6.57 -2.92
N ILE A 495 -27.25 7.24 -1.78
CA ILE A 495 -27.00 8.68 -1.73
C ILE A 495 -25.52 9.05 -1.81
N ILE A 496 -24.62 8.14 -1.41
CA ILE A 496 -23.18 8.42 -1.32
C ILE A 496 -22.55 8.90 -2.64
N LYS A 497 -23.15 8.54 -3.78
CA LYS A 497 -22.68 8.94 -5.11
C LYS A 497 -22.83 10.43 -5.36
N GLU A 498 -23.87 11.05 -4.81
CA GLU A 498 -24.24 12.45 -5.11
C GLU A 498 -23.51 13.47 -4.23
N TYR A 499 -23.05 13.05 -3.05
CA TYR A 499 -22.50 13.94 -2.03
C TYR A 499 -20.99 13.75 -1.87
N ASN A 500 -20.27 14.87 -1.78
CA ASN A 500 -18.83 14.86 -1.56
C ASN A 500 -18.41 15.32 -0.15
N VAL A 501 -19.36 15.85 0.65
CA VAL A 501 -19.15 16.22 2.04
C VAL A 501 -20.18 15.54 2.93
N LEU A 502 -19.73 14.70 3.84
CA LEU A 502 -20.55 13.88 4.73
C LEU A 502 -20.31 14.33 6.17
N GLY A 503 -21.35 14.91 6.79
CA GLY A 503 -21.29 15.41 8.15
C GLY A 503 -22.05 14.52 9.15
N ARG A 504 -21.72 14.65 10.44
CA ARG A 504 -22.30 13.89 11.57
C ARG A 504 -22.25 12.38 11.37
N VAL A 505 -21.16 11.91 10.76
CA VAL A 505 -20.94 10.50 10.44
C VAL A 505 -20.52 9.74 11.69
N LYS A 506 -21.22 8.65 12.00
CA LYS A 506 -20.84 7.72 13.08
C LYS A 506 -19.72 6.78 12.60
N PRO A 507 -18.93 6.18 13.51
CA PRO A 507 -17.89 5.20 13.14
C PRO A 507 -18.40 4.03 12.29
N SER A 508 -19.59 3.44 12.63
CA SER A 508 -20.26 2.39 11.85
C SER A 508 -20.56 2.84 10.41
N GLN A 509 -21.08 4.05 10.28
CA GLN A 509 -21.42 4.62 8.98
C GLN A 509 -20.18 4.88 8.11
N LYS A 510 -19.00 5.21 8.70
CA LYS A 510 -17.74 5.34 7.93
C LYS A 510 -17.42 4.03 7.21
N LYS A 511 -17.57 2.87 7.86
CA LYS A 511 -17.39 1.55 7.26
C LYS A 511 -18.41 1.28 6.15
N LEU A 512 -19.69 1.61 6.38
CA LEU A 512 -20.75 1.42 5.38
C LEU A 512 -20.50 2.27 4.12
N ILE A 513 -20.06 3.51 4.28
CA ILE A 513 -19.68 4.40 3.18
C ILE A 513 -18.58 3.75 2.32
N ILE A 514 -17.52 3.27 2.95
CA ILE A 514 -16.40 2.63 2.23
C ILE A 514 -16.89 1.37 1.49
N ASN A 515 -17.70 0.51 2.14
CA ASN A 515 -18.25 -0.67 1.48
C ASN A 515 -19.14 -0.30 0.29
N ALA A 516 -20.04 0.67 0.45
CA ALA A 516 -20.94 1.11 -0.62
C ALA A 516 -20.18 1.62 -1.87
N LEU A 517 -19.08 2.36 -1.67
CA LEU A 517 -18.22 2.79 -2.77
C LEU A 517 -17.51 1.61 -3.43
N LYS A 518 -17.04 0.63 -2.66
CA LYS A 518 -16.40 -0.59 -3.19
C LYS A 518 -17.36 -1.47 -3.95
N ASP A 519 -18.58 -1.64 -3.44
CA ASP A 519 -19.63 -2.44 -4.09
C ASP A 519 -20.07 -1.80 -5.43
N ASP A 520 -19.90 -0.47 -5.56
CA ASP A 520 -20.08 0.26 -6.83
C ASP A 520 -18.89 0.11 -7.81
N GLY A 521 -17.85 -0.61 -7.41
CA GLY A 521 -16.68 -0.91 -8.25
C GLY A 521 -15.52 0.06 -8.12
N HIS A 522 -15.56 0.99 -7.15
CA HIS A 522 -14.48 1.94 -6.89
C HIS A 522 -13.34 1.33 -6.06
N PHE A 523 -12.12 1.79 -6.32
CA PHE A 523 -10.96 1.57 -5.46
C PHE A 523 -10.82 2.72 -4.48
N VAL A 524 -11.13 2.44 -3.21
CA VAL A 524 -11.30 3.47 -2.20
C VAL A 524 -10.06 3.60 -1.32
N ALA A 525 -9.46 4.80 -1.27
CA ALA A 525 -8.52 5.16 -0.23
C ALA A 525 -9.23 5.84 0.95
N MET A 526 -8.79 5.56 2.18
CA MET A 526 -9.27 6.21 3.40
C MET A 526 -8.09 6.77 4.18
N THR A 527 -8.19 8.03 4.59
CA THR A 527 -7.27 8.62 5.57
C THR A 527 -7.98 8.78 6.91
N GLY A 528 -7.26 8.57 7.99
CA GLY A 528 -7.80 8.77 9.33
C GLY A 528 -6.69 8.86 10.38
N ASP A 529 -6.99 9.51 11.53
CA ASP A 529 -6.05 9.68 12.62
C ASP A 529 -6.61 9.15 13.96
N GLY A 530 -7.93 8.95 14.05
CA GLY A 530 -8.63 8.54 15.26
C GLY A 530 -8.88 7.03 15.37
N VAL A 531 -9.20 6.60 16.59
CA VAL A 531 -9.69 5.24 16.87
C VAL A 531 -11.00 4.97 16.12
N ASN A 532 -11.82 6.00 15.95
CA ASN A 532 -13.12 5.95 15.26
C ASN A 532 -12.99 5.62 13.76
N ASP A 533 -11.80 5.80 13.17
CA ASP A 533 -11.53 5.54 11.76
C ASP A 533 -11.06 4.12 11.49
N CYS A 534 -10.65 3.39 12.52
CA CYS A 534 -9.99 2.10 12.39
C CYS A 534 -10.78 1.08 11.56
N LEU A 535 -12.11 1.01 11.72
CA LEU A 535 -12.95 0.11 10.93
C LEU A 535 -13.01 0.51 9.46
N ALA A 536 -13.11 1.80 9.17
CA ALA A 536 -13.09 2.33 7.81
C ALA A 536 -11.71 2.12 7.14
N LEU A 537 -10.62 2.40 7.87
CA LEU A 537 -9.25 2.16 7.43
C LEU A 537 -9.01 0.68 7.09
N LYS A 538 -9.49 -0.25 7.94
CA LYS A 538 -9.38 -1.70 7.69
C LYS A 538 -10.20 -2.16 6.48
N THR A 539 -11.31 -1.49 6.20
CA THR A 539 -12.24 -1.85 5.12
C THR A 539 -11.80 -1.30 3.76
N ALA A 540 -11.16 -0.14 3.74
CA ALA A 540 -10.65 0.51 2.53
C ALA A 540 -9.65 -0.37 1.78
N ASP A 541 -9.53 -0.17 0.45
CA ASP A 541 -8.53 -0.84 -0.37
C ASP A 541 -7.12 -0.29 -0.09
N CYS A 542 -7.05 1.01 0.20
CA CYS A 542 -5.83 1.69 0.60
C CYS A 542 -6.10 2.52 1.87
N SER A 543 -5.36 2.27 2.94
CA SER A 543 -5.50 2.97 4.22
C SER A 543 -4.24 3.74 4.58
N ILE A 544 -4.43 5.00 5.00
CA ILE A 544 -3.35 5.95 5.28
C ILE A 544 -3.60 6.60 6.63
N ALA A 545 -2.68 6.44 7.57
CA ALA A 545 -2.71 7.11 8.87
C ALA A 545 -1.71 8.25 8.97
N MET A 546 -2.02 9.21 9.86
CA MET A 546 -1.10 10.27 10.25
C MET A 546 -0.26 9.83 11.45
N ALA A 547 1.02 10.20 11.52
CA ALA A 547 1.86 9.90 12.69
C ALA A 547 1.39 10.58 13.97
N SER A 548 0.74 11.76 13.84
CA SER A 548 0.08 12.45 14.95
C SER A 548 -1.17 11.76 15.47
N GLY A 549 -1.71 10.81 14.70
CA GLY A 549 -2.92 10.07 15.05
C GLY A 549 -2.69 8.98 16.10
N SER A 550 -3.79 8.30 16.45
CA SER A 550 -3.80 7.22 17.44
C SER A 550 -2.94 6.03 16.98
N GLU A 551 -2.40 5.30 17.95
CA GLU A 551 -1.67 4.05 17.68
C GLU A 551 -2.55 3.03 16.96
N ALA A 552 -3.85 3.03 17.26
CA ALA A 552 -4.84 2.21 16.61
C ALA A 552 -4.90 2.44 15.09
N ALA A 553 -5.07 3.69 14.67
CA ALA A 553 -5.12 4.06 13.27
C ALA A 553 -3.82 3.69 12.55
N LYS A 554 -2.67 3.94 13.18
CA LYS A 554 -1.35 3.57 12.63
C LYS A 554 -1.20 2.05 12.45
N ASN A 555 -1.62 1.25 13.42
CA ASN A 555 -1.44 -0.21 13.39
C ASN A 555 -2.30 -0.91 12.33
N VAL A 556 -3.46 -0.35 11.96
CA VAL A 556 -4.37 -0.94 10.97
C VAL A 556 -4.15 -0.41 9.56
N SER A 557 -3.41 0.69 9.40
CA SER A 557 -3.20 1.34 8.12
C SER A 557 -2.06 0.72 7.34
N GLN A 558 -2.16 0.71 6.02
CA GLN A 558 -1.12 0.22 5.11
C GLN A 558 0.03 1.23 4.95
N PHE A 559 -0.29 2.52 5.08
CA PHE A 559 0.66 3.62 4.99
C PHE A 559 0.56 4.52 6.22
N VAL A 560 1.71 5.02 6.70
CA VAL A 560 1.75 6.02 7.77
C VAL A 560 2.60 7.20 7.33
N LEU A 561 2.04 8.41 7.36
CA LEU A 561 2.74 9.66 7.09
C LEU A 561 3.50 10.09 8.35
N LEU A 562 4.81 9.86 8.40
CA LEU A 562 5.65 10.06 9.59
C LEU A 562 5.78 11.55 10.01
N ASP A 563 5.58 12.46 9.08
CA ASP A 563 5.56 13.91 9.32
C ASP A 563 4.15 14.50 9.35
N SER A 564 3.12 13.66 9.22
CA SER A 564 1.70 14.05 9.16
C SER A 564 1.38 15.09 8.07
N LYS A 565 2.22 15.22 7.04
CA LYS A 565 2.03 16.16 5.93
C LYS A 565 1.16 15.58 4.83
N ILE A 566 0.09 16.27 4.49
CA ILE A 566 -0.83 15.88 3.41
C ILE A 566 -0.14 15.91 2.03
N ASP A 567 0.91 16.72 1.85
CA ASP A 567 1.71 16.85 0.62
C ASP A 567 2.35 15.54 0.16
N ASN A 568 2.47 14.57 1.07
CA ASN A 568 3.02 13.27 0.74
C ASN A 568 2.00 12.34 0.07
N LEU A 569 0.70 12.60 0.18
CA LEU A 569 -0.33 11.81 -0.49
C LEU A 569 -0.18 11.77 -2.03
N PRO A 570 0.04 12.90 -2.74
CA PRO A 570 0.35 12.88 -4.17
C PRO A 570 1.59 12.05 -4.53
N LYS A 571 2.63 12.08 -3.67
CA LYS A 571 3.88 11.32 -3.90
C LYS A 571 3.64 9.82 -3.79
N ILE A 572 2.80 9.40 -2.84
CA ILE A 572 2.40 8.02 -2.67
C ILE A 572 1.64 7.55 -3.93
N LEU A 573 0.64 8.30 -4.39
CA LEU A 573 -0.13 7.96 -5.59
C LEU A 573 0.75 7.86 -6.85
N LYS A 574 1.66 8.84 -7.05
CA LYS A 574 2.63 8.82 -8.15
C LYS A 574 3.49 7.56 -8.14
N GLU A 575 3.99 7.18 -6.97
CA GLU A 575 4.85 6.02 -6.81
C GLU A 575 4.09 4.70 -7.06
N GLY A 576 2.85 4.59 -6.59
CA GLY A 576 1.98 3.46 -6.90
C GLY A 576 1.74 3.31 -8.40
N ARG A 577 1.33 4.39 -9.07
CA ARG A 577 1.09 4.39 -10.53
C ARG A 577 2.35 4.06 -11.31
N ARG A 578 3.51 4.63 -10.93
CA ARG A 578 4.80 4.31 -11.52
C ARG A 578 5.08 2.82 -11.46
N SER A 579 4.92 2.20 -10.29
CA SER A 579 5.21 0.78 -10.11
C SER A 579 4.34 -0.09 -11.01
N ILE A 580 3.03 0.12 -11.00
CA ILE A 580 2.10 -0.71 -11.76
C ILE A 580 2.29 -0.55 -13.27
N ASN A 581 2.40 0.69 -13.76
CA ASN A 581 2.59 0.94 -15.19
C ASN A 581 3.92 0.35 -15.70
N ASN A 582 4.98 0.42 -14.89
CA ASN A 582 6.27 -0.14 -15.25
C ASN A 582 6.26 -1.68 -15.20
N ILE A 583 5.59 -2.27 -14.20
CA ILE A 583 5.38 -3.74 -14.15
C ILE A 583 4.57 -4.18 -15.38
N GLU A 584 3.53 -3.47 -15.79
CA GLU A 584 2.73 -3.77 -16.97
C GLU A 584 3.58 -3.75 -18.27
N ARG A 585 4.41 -2.71 -18.45
CA ARG A 585 5.33 -2.59 -19.60
C ARG A 585 6.31 -3.76 -19.67
N SER A 586 6.99 -4.02 -18.58
CA SER A 586 8.02 -5.07 -18.53
C SER A 586 7.41 -6.48 -18.63
N SER A 587 6.25 -6.69 -18.03
CA SER A 587 5.52 -7.97 -18.17
C SER A 587 5.07 -8.22 -19.60
N SER A 588 4.73 -7.18 -20.35
CA SER A 588 4.37 -7.30 -21.77
C SER A 588 5.55 -7.76 -22.63
N LEU A 589 6.77 -7.28 -22.34
CA LEU A 589 7.98 -7.74 -23.02
C LEU A 589 8.27 -9.22 -22.74
N LEU A 590 8.18 -9.61 -21.45
CA LEU A 590 8.43 -11.00 -21.04
C LEU A 590 7.38 -11.97 -21.62
N LEU A 591 6.10 -11.58 -21.58
CA LEU A 591 5.02 -12.44 -22.06
C LEU A 591 5.04 -12.62 -23.59
N SER A 592 5.52 -11.63 -24.35
CA SER A 592 5.70 -11.76 -25.79
C SER A 592 6.60 -12.94 -26.15
N LYS A 593 7.72 -13.15 -25.42
CA LYS A 593 8.61 -14.30 -25.58
C LYS A 593 7.87 -15.61 -25.35
N THR A 594 7.12 -15.72 -24.27
CA THR A 594 6.36 -16.92 -23.92
C THR A 594 5.33 -17.28 -25.00
N ILE A 595 4.59 -16.27 -25.49
CA ILE A 595 3.55 -16.48 -26.51
C ILE A 595 4.18 -16.95 -27.83
N PHE A 596 5.19 -16.25 -28.35
CA PHE A 596 5.77 -16.67 -29.63
C PHE A 596 6.44 -18.04 -29.54
N THR A 597 7.06 -18.37 -28.39
CA THR A 597 7.68 -19.69 -28.21
C THR A 597 6.66 -20.82 -28.26
N ILE A 598 5.51 -20.67 -27.55
CA ILE A 598 4.44 -21.68 -27.61
C ILE A 598 3.93 -21.87 -29.04
N LEU A 599 3.70 -20.77 -29.75
CA LEU A 599 3.22 -20.83 -31.14
C LEU A 599 4.26 -21.45 -32.08
N LEU A 600 5.55 -21.17 -31.88
CA LEU A 600 6.63 -21.78 -32.68
C LEU A 600 6.79 -23.27 -32.40
N ILE A 601 6.61 -23.73 -31.15
CA ILE A 601 6.60 -25.16 -30.85
C ILE A 601 5.49 -25.86 -31.63
N LEU A 602 4.28 -25.28 -31.63
CA LEU A 602 3.15 -25.82 -32.39
C LEU A 602 3.44 -25.84 -33.89
N ALA A 603 4.08 -24.78 -34.41
CA ALA A 603 4.51 -24.72 -35.81
C ALA A 603 5.57 -25.77 -36.14
N CYS A 604 6.57 -25.99 -35.27
CA CYS A 604 7.58 -27.03 -35.44
C CYS A 604 6.94 -28.45 -35.47
N VAL A 605 6.02 -28.71 -34.57
CA VAL A 605 5.28 -30.02 -34.57
C VAL A 605 4.49 -30.19 -35.85
N TYR A 606 3.81 -29.14 -36.33
CA TYR A 606 3.03 -29.22 -37.59
C TYR A 606 3.90 -29.38 -38.83
N LEU A 607 5.03 -28.64 -38.89
CA LEU A 607 5.96 -28.66 -40.03
C LEU A 607 6.96 -29.82 -39.95
N SER A 608 7.00 -30.56 -38.86
CA SER A 608 8.00 -31.62 -38.61
C SER A 608 9.43 -31.16 -38.76
N THR A 609 9.75 -30.03 -38.12
CA THR A 609 11.08 -29.37 -38.19
C THR A 609 11.71 -29.24 -36.80
N GLU A 610 13.03 -29.00 -36.81
CA GLU A 610 13.76 -28.64 -35.59
C GLU A 610 13.29 -27.28 -35.04
N TYR A 611 13.57 -27.03 -33.75
CA TYR A 611 13.30 -25.74 -33.17
C TYR A 611 14.24 -24.68 -33.76
N PHE A 612 13.70 -23.51 -34.03
CA PHE A 612 14.37 -22.44 -34.78
C PHE A 612 15.50 -21.75 -34.02
N PHE A 613 15.59 -21.90 -32.72
CA PHE A 613 16.59 -21.27 -31.87
C PHE A 613 17.34 -22.29 -31.03
N ILE A 614 18.62 -22.02 -30.80
CA ILE A 614 19.39 -22.65 -29.73
C ILE A 614 19.37 -21.75 -28.47
N PRO A 615 19.65 -22.25 -27.26
CA PRO A 615 19.53 -21.48 -26.02
C PRO A 615 20.31 -20.17 -26.00
N ILE A 616 21.51 -20.14 -26.61
CA ILE A 616 22.37 -18.95 -26.65
C ILE A 616 21.74 -17.83 -27.50
N HIS A 617 20.99 -18.15 -28.57
CA HIS A 617 20.25 -17.19 -29.39
C HIS A 617 19.17 -16.49 -28.56
N LEU A 618 18.38 -17.27 -27.79
CA LEU A 618 17.36 -16.74 -26.90
C LEU A 618 17.97 -15.88 -25.79
N THR A 619 19.17 -16.25 -25.32
CA THR A 619 19.89 -15.45 -24.31
C THR A 619 20.27 -14.08 -24.88
N LEU A 620 20.83 -14.03 -26.10
CA LEU A 620 21.19 -12.77 -26.78
C LEU A 620 19.96 -11.87 -26.99
N ILE A 621 18.88 -12.43 -27.58
CA ILE A 621 17.64 -11.69 -27.84
C ILE A 621 17.05 -11.17 -26.53
N THR A 622 16.91 -12.05 -25.53
CA THR A 622 16.29 -11.68 -24.25
C THR A 622 17.09 -10.61 -23.52
N MET A 623 18.42 -10.67 -23.55
CA MET A 623 19.28 -9.70 -22.88
C MET A 623 19.01 -8.27 -23.40
N PHE A 624 19.00 -8.06 -24.73
CA PHE A 624 18.93 -6.74 -25.33
C PHE A 624 17.49 -6.24 -25.58
N THR A 625 16.52 -7.13 -25.78
CA THR A 625 15.15 -6.71 -26.11
C THR A 625 14.18 -6.80 -24.91
N ILE A 626 14.53 -7.53 -23.85
CA ILE A 626 13.64 -7.79 -22.71
C ILE A 626 14.32 -7.44 -21.38
N GLY A 627 15.44 -8.09 -21.03
CA GLY A 627 16.03 -8.04 -19.69
C GLY A 627 16.52 -6.65 -19.30
N ILE A 628 17.53 -6.14 -19.99
CA ILE A 628 18.10 -4.80 -19.74
C ILE A 628 17.02 -3.70 -19.83
N PRO A 629 16.21 -3.64 -20.92
CA PRO A 629 15.20 -2.60 -21.02
C PRO A 629 14.12 -2.70 -19.96
N SER A 630 13.68 -3.90 -19.58
CA SER A 630 12.68 -4.08 -18.51
C SER A 630 13.17 -3.53 -17.19
N PHE A 631 14.43 -3.78 -16.83
CA PHE A 631 15.01 -3.30 -15.58
C PHE A 631 15.14 -1.76 -15.57
N ILE A 632 15.65 -1.16 -16.64
CA ILE A 632 15.83 0.30 -16.73
C ILE A 632 14.47 1.02 -16.75
N LEU A 633 13.53 0.53 -17.54
CA LEU A 633 12.18 1.12 -17.63
C LEU A 633 11.38 0.95 -16.32
N ALA A 634 11.66 -0.08 -15.51
CA ALA A 634 11.03 -0.24 -14.20
C ALA A 634 11.38 0.90 -13.22
N LEU A 635 12.51 1.58 -13.42
CA LEU A 635 12.97 2.69 -12.57
C LEU A 635 12.44 4.05 -13.04
N GLU A 636 11.84 4.14 -14.22
CA GLU A 636 11.40 5.40 -14.82
C GLU A 636 10.13 5.95 -14.17
N PRO A 637 9.97 7.30 -14.02
CA PRO A 637 8.71 7.90 -13.60
C PRO A 637 7.58 7.64 -14.61
N ASN A 638 6.43 7.18 -14.13
CA ASN A 638 5.22 7.02 -14.93
C ASN A 638 3.99 7.30 -14.07
N ASN A 639 3.24 8.34 -14.39
CA ASN A 639 2.11 8.82 -13.60
C ASN A 639 0.76 8.56 -14.28
N GLU A 640 0.71 7.78 -15.37
CA GLU A 640 -0.52 7.47 -16.08
C GLU A 640 -1.53 6.76 -15.18
N LEU A 641 -2.81 7.05 -15.37
CA LEU A 641 -3.89 6.44 -14.60
C LEU A 641 -3.97 4.93 -14.89
N VAL A 642 -3.96 4.13 -13.84
CA VAL A 642 -4.09 2.66 -13.94
C VAL A 642 -5.57 2.30 -14.01
N LYS A 643 -6.04 1.81 -15.14
CA LYS A 643 -7.42 1.35 -15.36
C LYS A 643 -7.46 -0.08 -15.87
N GLY A 644 -8.60 -0.72 -15.75
CA GLY A 644 -8.91 -2.00 -16.39
C GLY A 644 -8.14 -3.23 -15.87
N ASN A 645 -8.31 -4.33 -16.57
CA ASN A 645 -7.73 -5.62 -16.19
C ASN A 645 -6.25 -5.69 -16.59
N PHE A 646 -5.36 -5.82 -15.61
CA PHE A 646 -3.91 -5.87 -15.79
C PHE A 646 -3.46 -7.00 -16.73
N LEU A 647 -3.93 -8.24 -16.52
CA LEU A 647 -3.54 -9.39 -17.36
C LEU A 647 -3.96 -9.22 -18.81
N LEU A 648 -5.21 -8.77 -19.03
CA LEU A 648 -5.71 -8.56 -20.37
C LEU A 648 -4.87 -7.53 -21.14
N LYS A 649 -4.47 -6.45 -20.46
CA LYS A 649 -3.60 -5.43 -21.05
C LYS A 649 -2.22 -5.97 -21.41
N VAL A 650 -1.59 -6.68 -20.47
CA VAL A 650 -0.28 -7.30 -20.68
C VAL A 650 -0.35 -8.26 -21.87
N PHE A 651 -1.37 -9.12 -21.92
CA PHE A 651 -1.58 -10.09 -22.99
C PHE A 651 -1.80 -9.38 -24.34
N MET A 652 -2.75 -8.44 -24.42
CA MET A 652 -3.05 -7.72 -25.65
C MET A 652 -1.89 -6.88 -26.19
N LYS A 653 -1.05 -6.31 -25.30
CA LYS A 653 0.17 -5.59 -25.69
C LYS A 653 1.26 -6.53 -26.23
N SER A 654 1.29 -7.79 -25.79
CA SER A 654 2.30 -8.78 -26.18
C SER A 654 2.02 -9.44 -27.52
N ILE A 655 0.73 -9.62 -27.88
CA ILE A 655 0.28 -10.33 -29.10
C ILE A 655 0.89 -9.78 -30.39
N PRO A 656 0.93 -8.45 -30.65
CA PRO A 656 1.48 -7.93 -31.90
C PRO A 656 2.91 -8.37 -32.15
N SER A 657 3.77 -8.27 -31.14
CA SER A 657 5.16 -8.71 -31.24
C SER A 657 5.27 -10.22 -31.43
N ALA A 658 4.54 -10.99 -30.64
CA ALA A 658 4.59 -12.44 -30.70
C ALA A 658 4.15 -13.00 -32.07
N LEU A 659 3.02 -12.53 -32.60
CA LEU A 659 2.55 -12.96 -33.92
C LEU A 659 3.47 -12.51 -35.07
N THR A 660 4.07 -11.31 -34.96
CA THR A 660 5.04 -10.85 -35.97
C THR A 660 6.30 -11.73 -35.97
N VAL A 661 6.81 -12.13 -34.81
CA VAL A 661 7.93 -13.08 -34.71
C VAL A 661 7.55 -14.41 -35.35
N VAL A 662 6.40 -14.97 -35.00
CA VAL A 662 5.93 -16.25 -35.55
C VAL A 662 5.82 -16.17 -37.08
N PHE A 663 5.25 -15.10 -37.62
CA PHE A 663 5.16 -14.88 -39.05
C PHE A 663 6.55 -14.89 -39.72
N ASN A 664 7.50 -14.13 -39.20
CA ASN A 664 8.86 -14.07 -39.75
C ASN A 664 9.55 -15.41 -39.78
N VAL A 665 9.49 -16.13 -38.64
CA VAL A 665 10.16 -17.41 -38.47
C VAL A 665 9.59 -18.47 -39.43
N ILE A 666 8.25 -18.53 -39.55
CA ILE A 666 7.59 -19.45 -40.49
C ILE A 666 7.97 -19.12 -41.93
N ILE A 667 7.97 -17.85 -42.34
CA ILE A 667 8.34 -17.45 -43.70
C ILE A 667 9.81 -17.81 -44.01
N ILE A 668 10.75 -17.57 -43.07
CA ILE A 668 12.16 -17.98 -43.26
C ILE A 668 12.25 -19.49 -43.45
N LYS A 669 11.51 -20.29 -42.66
CA LYS A 669 11.55 -21.75 -42.80
C LYS A 669 10.95 -22.24 -44.12
N LEU A 670 9.90 -21.61 -44.60
CA LEU A 670 9.35 -21.90 -45.90
C LEU A 670 10.34 -21.55 -47.02
N PHE A 671 11.10 -20.46 -46.91
CA PHE A 671 12.17 -20.10 -47.84
C PHE A 671 13.32 -21.10 -47.77
N GLU A 672 13.76 -21.52 -46.58
CA GLU A 672 14.75 -22.56 -46.37
C GLU A 672 14.40 -23.85 -47.13
N ILE A 673 13.18 -24.33 -46.96
CA ILE A 673 12.67 -25.57 -47.57
C ILE A 673 12.53 -25.40 -49.09
N HIS A 674 11.99 -24.27 -49.57
CA HIS A 674 11.67 -24.11 -51.00
C HIS A 674 12.88 -23.75 -51.84
N PHE A 675 13.81 -22.94 -51.30
CA PHE A 675 15.00 -22.47 -52.03
C PHE A 675 16.28 -23.19 -51.61
N ASN A 676 16.22 -24.23 -50.78
CA ASN A 676 17.35 -24.98 -50.23
C ASN A 676 18.44 -24.06 -49.67
N LEU A 677 18.05 -23.05 -48.87
CA LEU A 677 18.96 -22.14 -48.21
C LEU A 677 19.76 -22.86 -47.13
N ASP A 678 20.97 -22.37 -46.85
CA ASP A 678 21.78 -22.88 -45.75
C ASP A 678 21.05 -22.70 -44.38
N PRO A 679 20.86 -23.79 -43.63
CA PRO A 679 20.18 -23.75 -42.32
C PRO A 679 20.82 -22.77 -41.31
N ASP A 680 22.16 -22.64 -41.31
CA ASP A 680 22.87 -21.75 -40.38
C ASP A 680 22.61 -20.27 -40.73
N LEU A 681 22.50 -19.94 -42.01
CA LEU A 681 22.10 -18.60 -42.48
C LEU A 681 20.64 -18.32 -42.12
N CYS A 682 19.75 -19.27 -42.27
CA CYS A 682 18.34 -19.13 -41.91
C CYS A 682 18.15 -18.97 -40.38
N SER A 683 18.93 -19.70 -39.59
CA SER A 683 18.98 -19.52 -38.14
C SER A 683 19.43 -18.10 -37.74
N THR A 684 20.47 -17.60 -38.40
CA THR A 684 20.99 -16.21 -38.20
C THR A 684 19.94 -15.16 -38.57
N LEU A 685 19.26 -15.29 -39.71
CA LEU A 685 18.15 -14.42 -40.10
C LEU A 685 17.01 -14.43 -39.10
N THR A 686 16.67 -15.61 -38.58
CA THR A 686 15.65 -15.79 -37.56
C THR A 686 15.99 -15.03 -36.28
N VAL A 687 17.26 -15.08 -35.84
CA VAL A 687 17.75 -14.29 -34.66
C VAL A 687 17.62 -12.79 -34.93
N PHE A 688 18.09 -12.30 -36.08
CA PHE A 688 18.05 -10.88 -36.39
C PHE A 688 16.63 -10.34 -36.54
N LEU A 689 15.73 -11.07 -37.22
CA LEU A 689 14.34 -10.65 -37.38
C LEU A 689 13.55 -10.71 -36.08
N THR A 690 13.85 -11.68 -35.23
CA THR A 690 13.25 -11.74 -33.89
C THR A 690 13.75 -10.59 -33.00
N ALA A 691 15.02 -10.30 -33.00
CA ALA A 691 15.59 -9.17 -32.27
C ALA A 691 15.05 -7.83 -32.78
N THR A 692 15.00 -7.61 -34.11
CA THR A 692 14.43 -6.38 -34.68
C THR A 692 12.95 -6.23 -34.38
N THR A 693 12.16 -7.31 -34.40
CA THR A 693 10.75 -7.29 -33.93
C THR A 693 10.67 -6.92 -32.44
N GLY A 694 11.57 -7.44 -31.61
CA GLY A 694 11.71 -7.03 -30.21
C GLY A 694 12.02 -5.54 -30.06
N PHE A 695 12.93 -4.98 -30.89
CA PHE A 695 13.23 -3.55 -30.92
C PHE A 695 12.05 -2.71 -31.41
N ILE A 696 11.26 -3.16 -32.41
CA ILE A 696 10.02 -2.49 -32.83
C ILE A 696 9.04 -2.42 -31.66
N PHE A 697 8.88 -3.50 -30.94
CA PHE A 697 8.02 -3.54 -29.77
C PHE A 697 8.53 -2.62 -28.64
N LEU A 698 9.81 -2.70 -28.33
CA LEU A 698 10.44 -1.82 -27.33
C LEU A 698 10.32 -0.35 -27.71
N ASN A 699 10.53 -0.02 -28.99
CA ASN A 699 10.35 1.31 -29.55
C ASN A 699 8.92 1.82 -29.31
N ASN A 700 7.92 0.97 -29.49
CA ASN A 700 6.53 1.31 -29.22
C ASN A 700 6.27 1.56 -27.71
N ILE A 701 6.88 0.78 -26.83
CA ILE A 701 6.78 0.94 -25.37
C ILE A 701 7.50 2.21 -24.89
N CYS A 702 8.57 2.62 -25.56
CA CYS A 702 9.36 3.81 -25.23
C CYS A 702 8.71 5.13 -25.67
N LYS A 703 7.57 5.12 -26.35
CA LYS A 703 6.82 6.34 -26.69
C LYS A 703 5.98 6.83 -25.49
N PRO A 704 5.91 8.18 -25.25
CA PRO A 704 6.68 9.27 -25.85
C PRO A 704 8.16 9.23 -25.44
N TYR A 705 9.04 9.69 -26.31
CA TYR A 705 10.47 9.66 -26.05
C TYR A 705 10.91 10.71 -25.03
N ASN A 706 11.89 10.32 -24.23
CA ASN A 706 12.72 11.21 -23.43
C ASN A 706 14.19 10.84 -23.61
N ILE A 707 15.10 11.64 -23.08
CA ILE A 707 16.55 11.45 -23.23
C ILE A 707 16.97 10.05 -22.76
N LEU A 708 16.47 9.59 -21.61
CA LEU A 708 16.81 8.26 -21.07
C LEU A 708 16.40 7.15 -22.02
N ARG A 709 15.19 7.21 -22.60
CA ARG A 709 14.66 6.19 -23.53
C ARG A 709 15.44 6.17 -24.84
N ILE A 710 15.84 7.35 -25.35
CA ILE A 710 16.67 7.46 -26.56
C ILE A 710 18.05 6.86 -26.30
N CYS A 711 18.72 7.24 -25.20
CA CYS A 711 20.01 6.67 -24.82
C CYS A 711 19.94 5.16 -24.60
N LEU A 712 18.86 4.67 -23.95
CA LEU A 712 18.62 3.25 -23.75
C LEU A 712 18.51 2.52 -25.09
N MET A 713 17.67 3.00 -26.01
CA MET A 713 17.49 2.40 -27.33
C MET A 713 18.81 2.36 -28.13
N ALA A 714 19.55 3.47 -28.11
CA ALA A 714 20.87 3.53 -28.79
C ALA A 714 21.86 2.53 -28.17
N PHE A 715 21.95 2.47 -26.84
CA PHE A 715 22.82 1.52 -26.12
C PHE A 715 22.48 0.07 -26.46
N LEU A 716 21.19 -0.29 -26.43
CA LEU A 716 20.73 -1.65 -26.71
C LEU A 716 21.00 -2.05 -28.18
N PHE A 717 20.73 -1.13 -29.09
CA PHE A 717 20.97 -1.39 -30.55
C PHE A 717 22.47 -1.54 -30.87
N ILE A 718 23.30 -0.66 -30.33
CA ILE A 718 24.77 -0.73 -30.50
C ILE A 718 25.31 -1.99 -29.81
N GLY A 719 24.85 -2.30 -28.61
CA GLY A 719 25.28 -3.49 -27.86
C GLY A 719 24.92 -4.80 -28.59
N PHE A 720 23.68 -4.90 -29.10
CA PHE A 720 23.28 -6.05 -29.93
C PHE A 720 24.13 -6.17 -31.18
N GLY A 721 24.32 -5.07 -31.90
CA GLY A 721 25.18 -5.03 -33.10
C GLY A 721 26.64 -5.43 -32.84
N TYR A 722 27.21 -4.95 -31.71
CA TYR A 722 28.54 -5.36 -31.27
C TYR A 722 28.63 -6.87 -31.03
N CYS A 723 27.66 -7.43 -30.30
CA CYS A 723 27.63 -8.87 -30.06
C CYS A 723 27.45 -9.67 -31.35
N ALA A 724 26.61 -9.22 -32.28
CA ALA A 724 26.33 -9.88 -33.53
C ALA A 724 27.55 -9.85 -34.50
N ILE A 725 28.34 -8.76 -34.53
CA ILE A 725 29.46 -8.58 -35.46
C ILE A 725 30.76 -9.12 -34.87
N TYR A 726 31.10 -8.77 -33.62
CA TYR A 726 32.40 -9.10 -33.04
C TYR A 726 32.40 -10.39 -32.21
N GLN A 727 31.22 -10.82 -31.72
CA GLN A 727 31.08 -12.05 -30.93
C GLN A 727 30.24 -13.12 -31.65
N TYR A 728 30.21 -13.06 -33.00
CA TYR A 728 29.40 -13.95 -33.85
C TYR A 728 29.65 -15.44 -33.56
N SER A 729 30.91 -15.84 -33.40
CA SER A 729 31.31 -17.22 -33.09
C SER A 729 30.85 -17.67 -31.68
N PHE A 730 30.78 -16.74 -30.71
CA PHE A 730 30.28 -17.04 -29.38
C PHE A 730 28.78 -17.30 -29.41
N PHE A 731 28.02 -16.47 -30.16
CA PHE A 731 26.58 -16.59 -30.26
C PHE A 731 26.12 -17.52 -31.39
N ASN A 732 27.01 -18.22 -32.04
CA ASN A 732 26.72 -19.12 -33.16
C ASN A 732 25.95 -18.43 -34.30
N ILE A 733 26.40 -17.26 -34.70
CA ILE A 733 25.85 -16.42 -35.76
C ILE A 733 26.72 -16.59 -37.00
N SER A 734 26.12 -16.89 -38.15
CA SER A 734 26.82 -17.05 -39.45
C SER A 734 26.95 -15.72 -40.22
N TYR A 735 27.95 -15.59 -41.08
CA TYR A 735 28.09 -14.43 -41.95
C TYR A 735 26.90 -14.32 -42.90
N VAL A 736 26.35 -13.11 -43.01
CA VAL A 736 25.17 -12.83 -43.85
C VAL A 736 25.66 -12.40 -45.24
N ASN A 737 25.20 -13.10 -46.29
CA ASN A 737 25.52 -12.78 -47.69
C ASN A 737 24.51 -11.74 -48.28
N ARG A 738 24.73 -11.30 -49.52
CA ARG A 738 23.91 -10.26 -50.16
C ARG A 738 22.44 -10.65 -50.29
N ASP A 739 22.17 -11.91 -50.61
CA ASP A 739 20.80 -12.40 -50.86
C ASP A 739 20.02 -12.49 -49.55
N THR A 740 20.65 -12.93 -48.44
CA THR A 740 20.05 -12.97 -47.11
C THR A 740 19.81 -11.56 -46.57
N ILE A 741 20.63 -10.55 -46.90
CA ILE A 741 20.35 -9.15 -46.55
C ILE A 741 19.08 -8.65 -47.23
N LEU A 742 18.83 -8.99 -48.49
CA LEU A 742 17.60 -8.60 -49.18
C LEU A 742 16.37 -9.23 -48.53
N ILE A 743 16.43 -10.52 -48.22
CA ILE A 743 15.36 -11.21 -47.48
C ILE A 743 15.10 -10.51 -46.14
N PHE A 744 16.18 -10.19 -45.41
CA PHE A 744 16.06 -9.48 -44.13
C PHE A 744 15.35 -8.12 -44.28
N ILE A 745 15.74 -7.29 -45.24
CA ILE A 745 15.16 -5.97 -45.46
C ILE A 745 13.67 -6.08 -45.81
N VAL A 746 13.27 -7.00 -46.67
CA VAL A 746 11.88 -7.21 -47.06
C VAL A 746 11.05 -7.64 -45.85
N LEU A 747 11.51 -8.65 -45.11
CA LEU A 747 10.79 -9.15 -43.92
C LEU A 747 10.78 -8.13 -42.79
N PHE A 748 11.81 -7.29 -42.65
CA PHE A 748 11.82 -6.18 -41.70
C PHE A 748 10.73 -5.16 -42.00
N ILE A 749 10.55 -4.75 -43.25
CA ILE A 749 9.49 -3.82 -43.69
C ILE A 749 8.11 -4.46 -43.45
N CYS A 750 7.94 -5.73 -43.81
CA CYS A 750 6.72 -6.49 -43.53
C CYS A 750 6.43 -6.56 -42.04
N SER A 751 7.44 -6.76 -41.20
CA SER A 751 7.32 -6.82 -39.75
C SER A 751 6.80 -5.51 -39.17
N MET A 752 7.28 -4.36 -39.63
CA MET A 752 6.75 -3.06 -39.17
C MET A 752 5.27 -2.89 -39.50
N TYR A 753 4.88 -3.23 -40.72
CA TYR A 753 3.49 -3.13 -41.17
C TYR A 753 2.56 -4.08 -40.38
N ILE A 754 2.94 -5.36 -40.23
CA ILE A 754 2.17 -6.38 -39.53
C ILE A 754 2.02 -6.00 -38.05
N PHE A 755 3.12 -5.59 -37.41
CA PHE A 755 3.11 -5.16 -36.03
C PHE A 755 2.11 -3.98 -35.81
N ASP A 756 2.15 -2.95 -36.66
CA ASP A 756 1.27 -1.79 -36.54
C ASP A 756 -0.20 -2.15 -36.75
N LYS A 757 -0.54 -3.04 -37.71
CA LYS A 757 -1.91 -3.51 -37.91
C LYS A 757 -2.42 -4.34 -36.73
N LEU A 758 -1.62 -5.28 -36.24
CA LEU A 758 -1.97 -6.09 -35.06
C LEU A 758 -2.11 -5.22 -33.79
N LYS A 759 -1.23 -4.21 -33.62
CA LYS A 759 -1.34 -3.24 -32.55
C LYS A 759 -2.66 -2.45 -32.62
N ALA A 760 -3.04 -1.99 -33.80
CA ALA A 760 -4.31 -1.28 -34.00
C ALA A 760 -5.50 -2.16 -33.62
N LEU A 761 -5.49 -3.44 -34.02
CA LEU A 761 -6.53 -4.42 -33.68
C LEU A 761 -6.61 -4.67 -32.17
N THR A 762 -5.48 -4.93 -31.51
CA THR A 762 -5.47 -5.18 -30.06
C THR A 762 -5.88 -3.93 -29.28
N SER A 763 -5.49 -2.74 -29.70
CA SER A 763 -5.91 -1.47 -29.10
C SER A 763 -7.43 -1.23 -29.27
N TYR A 764 -8.00 -1.60 -30.42
CA TYR A 764 -9.44 -1.53 -30.63
C TYR A 764 -10.21 -2.45 -29.70
N ILE A 765 -9.72 -3.70 -29.51
CA ILE A 765 -10.32 -4.67 -28.58
C ILE A 765 -10.28 -4.13 -27.15
N LEU A 766 -9.13 -3.59 -26.71
CA LEU A 766 -9.00 -3.01 -25.37
C LEU A 766 -9.94 -1.82 -25.14
N LYS A 767 -10.15 -0.96 -26.13
CA LYS A 767 -11.12 0.13 -26.05
C LYS A 767 -12.55 -0.38 -25.91
N LYS A 768 -12.93 -1.38 -26.72
CA LYS A 768 -14.28 -1.96 -26.69
C LYS A 768 -14.61 -2.65 -25.35
N THR A 769 -13.60 -3.17 -24.67
CA THR A 769 -13.75 -3.84 -23.36
C THR A 769 -13.62 -2.89 -22.16
N ASN A 770 -13.62 -1.56 -22.37
CA ASN A 770 -13.41 -0.53 -21.33
C ASN A 770 -12.13 -0.74 -20.48
N ASN A 771 -11.10 -1.28 -21.08
CA ASN A 771 -9.82 -1.54 -20.41
C ASN A 771 -8.73 -0.46 -20.66
N ILE A 772 -9.06 0.64 -21.32
CA ILE A 772 -8.17 1.80 -21.56
C ILE A 772 -8.78 3.06 -20.93
#